data_ff51ab32e1b94a8e4d46e5b315ded44d
#
_entry.id   ff51ab32e1b94a8e4d46e5b315ded44d
#
_cell.length_a   1.000
_cell.length_b   1.000
_cell.length_c   1.000
_cell.angle_alpha   90.00
_cell.angle_beta   90.00
_cell.angle_gamma   90.00
#
_symmetry.space_group_name_H-M   'P 1'
#
loop_
_entity.id
_entity.type
_entity.pdbx_description
1 polymer ?
#
loop_
_entity_poly.entity_id
_entity_poly.type
_entity_poly.pdbx_seq_one_letter_code
_entity_poly.pdbx_strand_id
1 'polypeptide(L)'
;MACLPTAYASGEDEGVETLRIDMEDSLHPVKLSLYYTVFPKVNVISRRSVVTNLSEKDISLRKIMSMSMDLSTAPLEMHTFDGGWIKEAHHNVRNVEAGLYVNSSSTGASSNRHNPGFLLSERGAGEDHGKVWGFNLVYSGSHYGAVERSGEDLVRVMLGINPACFDWTVHTGESFETPETVLSCSSRGFNGLRRNFHSFVNGNIVRGDWKNMARPVLANNWEAHFFRFTHGKLIRLARRAKKLGVELFVLDDGWFGKRNNDHAGLGDYNTNLKKLPHGVEGVAKAVRNMGMEFGLWFEPEMVNEDSDLYRAHPDWAVKVPGRKPAKGRNQLVLDLTRGEVRDYIVENVGKIMDSTDLKYVKWDYNRHISDAFSPSLENQGEFHHRYILGLYDVLSRIFRPRPHVLLESCSSGGNRFDLGMLCFSPQIWASDNTDPIERLDIQGGLSYLYPQSTWGSHVASAPSQQTLRSSPLSTRFNVAAFGCFGCELDLKYLSRAERQELCHQIAYYKKHRLTFQYGQFSRREGTRAGTEVWQVGEGDKCICGYFQRGYNAAPAGDILPVAGLEKNALYTLAAKEQNVYLRSFGELIKHLLPFSLNPEGFIFRTADSLVNLVDGAEKYTARGDMLMEGVRLENQFLGTGYHPNIRVLGDFGSNLYSIEQIEGE
;
A
#
# COMPACT_ATOMS: atom_id res chain seq x y z
N MET A 1 0.23 -24.83 -15.03
CA MET A 1 0.67 -23.75 -14.12
C MET A 1 -0.03 -22.46 -14.52
N ALA A 2 -0.30 -21.56 -13.57
CA ALA A 2 -0.86 -20.26 -13.91
C ALA A 2 0.12 -19.47 -14.79
N CYS A 3 -0.42 -18.68 -15.73
CA CYS A 3 0.37 -17.73 -16.49
C CYS A 3 0.79 -16.55 -15.62
N LEU A 4 1.89 -15.90 -15.97
CA LEU A 4 2.27 -14.62 -15.38
C LEU A 4 1.15 -13.58 -15.56
N PRO A 5 0.89 -12.74 -14.57
CA PRO A 5 -0.02 -11.62 -14.73
C PRO A 5 0.60 -10.58 -15.69
N THR A 6 -0.23 -9.96 -16.50
CA THR A 6 0.18 -8.91 -17.44
C THR A 6 -0.76 -7.72 -17.33
N ALA A 7 -0.35 -6.56 -17.81
CA ALA A 7 -1.29 -5.47 -18.07
C ALA A 7 -2.35 -5.93 -19.10
N TYR A 8 -3.51 -5.28 -19.08
CA TYR A 8 -4.58 -5.57 -20.01
C TYR A 8 -5.19 -4.28 -20.56
N ALA A 9 -5.69 -4.35 -21.79
CA ALA A 9 -6.52 -3.31 -22.36
C ALA A 9 -8.00 -3.63 -22.12
N SER A 10 -8.76 -2.66 -21.65
CA SER A 10 -10.23 -2.73 -21.61
C SER A 10 -10.80 -2.30 -22.95
N GLY A 11 -12.09 -2.57 -23.21
CA GLY A 11 -12.77 -2.11 -24.43
C GLY A 11 -12.87 -0.58 -24.57
N GLU A 12 -12.56 0.16 -23.49
CA GLU A 12 -12.51 1.63 -23.47
C GLU A 12 -11.11 2.20 -23.78
N ASP A 13 -10.09 1.35 -23.87
CA ASP A 13 -8.71 1.73 -24.16
C ASP A 13 -8.47 1.79 -25.67
N GLU A 14 -8.90 2.88 -26.30
CA GLU A 14 -8.64 3.11 -27.73
C GLU A 14 -7.15 3.28 -28.02
N GLY A 15 -6.68 2.71 -29.13
CA GLY A 15 -5.33 2.87 -29.63
C GLY A 15 -4.26 2.07 -28.90
N VAL A 16 -4.64 1.10 -28.05
CA VAL A 16 -3.68 0.16 -27.49
C VAL A 16 -3.24 -0.82 -28.57
N GLU A 17 -1.94 -0.82 -28.87
CA GLU A 17 -1.35 -1.66 -29.89
C GLU A 17 -0.15 -2.42 -29.35
N THR A 18 0.09 -3.64 -29.88
CA THR A 18 1.23 -4.45 -29.53
C THR A 18 2.09 -4.72 -30.77
N LEU A 19 3.35 -4.28 -30.71
CA LEU A 19 4.39 -4.66 -31.66
C LEU A 19 5.08 -5.94 -31.16
N ARG A 20 5.19 -6.93 -32.04
CA ARG A 20 6.01 -8.12 -31.82
C ARG A 20 7.18 -8.12 -32.81
N ILE A 21 8.39 -8.36 -32.28
CA ILE A 21 9.62 -8.51 -33.06
C ILE A 21 10.17 -9.89 -32.81
N ASP A 22 10.24 -10.73 -33.84
CA ASP A 22 10.82 -12.06 -33.77
C ASP A 22 12.26 -12.04 -34.34
N MET A 23 13.16 -12.65 -33.59
CA MET A 23 14.58 -12.84 -33.98
C MET A 23 14.96 -14.28 -33.74
N GLU A 24 15.77 -14.86 -34.65
CA GLU A 24 16.27 -16.22 -34.57
C GLU A 24 17.79 -16.22 -34.71
N ASP A 25 18.47 -17.02 -33.91
CA ASP A 25 19.90 -17.27 -34.05
C ASP A 25 20.08 -18.46 -35.00
N SER A 26 20.87 -18.27 -36.06
CA SER A 26 21.11 -19.30 -37.08
C SER A 26 22.07 -20.40 -36.63
N LEU A 27 22.92 -20.17 -35.62
CA LEU A 27 23.89 -21.13 -35.10
C LEU A 27 23.32 -21.91 -33.92
N HIS A 28 22.61 -21.22 -33.04
CA HIS A 28 21.94 -21.80 -31.89
C HIS A 28 20.43 -21.66 -32.12
N PRO A 29 19.70 -22.73 -32.43
CA PRO A 29 18.28 -22.67 -32.79
C PRO A 29 17.43 -22.17 -31.59
N VAL A 30 17.48 -20.87 -31.36
CA VAL A 30 16.74 -20.14 -30.33
C VAL A 30 16.02 -18.98 -30.98
N LYS A 31 14.73 -18.86 -30.68
CA LYS A 31 13.91 -17.73 -31.09
C LYS A 31 13.69 -16.82 -29.91
N LEU A 32 13.91 -15.52 -30.12
CA LEU A 32 13.58 -14.46 -29.15
C LEU A 32 12.45 -13.60 -29.74
N SER A 33 11.30 -13.55 -29.05
CA SER A 33 10.18 -12.68 -29.38
C SER A 33 10.10 -11.54 -28.37
N LEU A 34 10.20 -10.30 -28.83
CA LEU A 34 10.03 -9.10 -28.01
C LEU A 34 8.64 -8.52 -28.24
N TYR A 35 7.93 -8.23 -27.16
CA TYR A 35 6.61 -7.61 -27.20
C TYR A 35 6.68 -6.21 -26.60
N TYR A 36 6.12 -5.23 -27.30
CA TYR A 36 5.97 -3.85 -26.86
C TYR A 36 4.50 -3.47 -27.00
N THR A 37 3.83 -3.23 -25.88
CA THR A 37 2.44 -2.77 -25.89
C THR A 37 2.39 -1.31 -25.45
N VAL A 38 1.78 -0.46 -26.28
CA VAL A 38 1.66 0.97 -26.04
C VAL A 38 0.26 1.29 -25.53
N PHE A 39 0.17 2.01 -24.41
CA PHE A 39 -1.06 2.51 -23.78
C PHE A 39 -1.10 4.04 -23.94
N PRO A 40 -1.57 4.59 -25.07
CA PRO A 40 -1.38 6.02 -25.40
C PRO A 40 -2.12 6.96 -24.47
N LYS A 41 -3.33 6.62 -24.01
CA LYS A 41 -4.12 7.46 -23.09
C LYS A 41 -3.43 7.74 -21.77
N VAL A 42 -2.60 6.81 -21.29
CA VAL A 42 -1.90 6.89 -19.99
C VAL A 42 -0.39 7.07 -20.15
N ASN A 43 0.09 7.22 -21.40
CA ASN A 43 1.51 7.41 -21.72
C ASN A 43 2.43 6.34 -21.09
N VAL A 44 2.06 5.08 -21.27
CA VAL A 44 2.78 3.93 -20.72
C VAL A 44 3.10 2.93 -21.83
N ILE A 45 4.27 2.33 -21.76
CA ILE A 45 4.67 1.19 -22.58
C ILE A 45 4.91 0.00 -21.64
N SER A 46 4.37 -1.16 -21.98
CA SER A 46 4.78 -2.41 -21.35
C SER A 46 5.66 -3.23 -22.29
N ARG A 47 6.56 -4.03 -21.69
CA ARG A 47 7.52 -4.85 -22.44
C ARG A 47 7.73 -6.19 -21.76
N ARG A 48 7.79 -7.26 -22.58
CA ARG A 48 8.19 -8.60 -22.17
C ARG A 48 8.94 -9.32 -23.28
N SER A 49 9.66 -10.37 -22.91
CA SER A 49 10.44 -11.19 -23.82
C SER A 49 10.02 -12.66 -23.69
N VAL A 50 9.99 -13.38 -24.81
CA VAL A 50 9.75 -14.82 -24.85
C VAL A 50 10.91 -15.49 -25.57
N VAL A 51 11.56 -16.45 -24.89
CA VAL A 51 12.62 -17.30 -25.49
C VAL A 51 12.04 -18.66 -25.79
N THR A 52 12.13 -19.11 -27.05
CA THR A 52 11.69 -20.44 -27.50
C THR A 52 12.91 -21.26 -27.88
N ASN A 53 13.00 -22.44 -27.32
CA ASN A 53 14.03 -23.40 -27.68
C ASN A 53 13.61 -24.18 -28.93
N LEU A 54 14.25 -23.91 -30.07
CA LEU A 54 14.04 -24.59 -31.34
C LEU A 54 15.07 -25.72 -31.60
N SER A 55 16.00 -25.93 -30.66
CA SER A 55 17.03 -26.95 -30.74
C SER A 55 16.52 -28.34 -30.33
N GLU A 56 17.30 -29.37 -30.63
CA GLU A 56 17.03 -30.76 -30.22
C GLU A 56 17.48 -31.06 -28.78
N LYS A 57 18.04 -30.06 -28.05
CA LYS A 57 18.55 -30.20 -26.68
C LYS A 57 17.95 -29.15 -25.79
N ASP A 58 17.85 -29.48 -24.51
CA ASP A 58 17.46 -28.51 -23.48
C ASP A 58 18.49 -27.38 -23.38
N ILE A 59 18.02 -26.18 -23.14
CA ILE A 59 18.85 -24.99 -22.88
C ILE A 59 18.61 -24.47 -21.49
N SER A 60 19.64 -23.91 -20.86
CA SER A 60 19.56 -23.26 -19.54
C SER A 60 19.59 -21.75 -19.70
N LEU A 61 18.60 -21.08 -19.14
CA LEU A 61 18.53 -19.62 -19.03
C LEU A 61 18.99 -19.19 -17.65
N ARG A 62 20.16 -18.56 -17.57
CA ARG A 62 20.73 -18.06 -16.30
C ARG A 62 20.48 -16.59 -16.06
N LYS A 63 20.27 -15.82 -17.13
CA LYS A 63 19.92 -14.39 -17.06
C LYS A 63 19.09 -14.02 -18.27
N ILE A 64 17.91 -13.49 -18.01
CA ILE A 64 17.05 -12.87 -19.03
C ILE A 64 16.37 -11.67 -18.42
N MET A 65 16.49 -10.50 -19.05
CA MET A 65 15.82 -9.29 -18.63
C MET A 65 14.52 -9.12 -19.39
N SER A 66 13.48 -8.67 -18.68
CA SER A 66 12.21 -8.26 -19.31
C SER A 66 12.42 -7.02 -20.17
N MET A 67 13.36 -6.16 -19.77
CA MET A 67 13.69 -4.91 -20.45
C MET A 67 15.19 -4.61 -20.37
N SER A 68 15.73 -4.10 -21.49
CA SER A 68 16.97 -3.34 -21.54
C SER A 68 16.72 -2.13 -22.46
N MET A 69 17.03 -0.93 -21.97
CA MET A 69 16.80 0.33 -22.68
C MET A 69 17.96 1.29 -22.44
N ASP A 70 18.42 1.94 -23.50
CA ASP A 70 19.48 2.90 -23.45
C ASP A 70 18.93 4.34 -23.51
N LEU A 71 19.46 5.20 -22.65
CA LEU A 71 19.16 6.62 -22.59
C LEU A 71 20.47 7.39 -22.89
N SER A 72 20.36 8.43 -23.72
CA SER A 72 21.49 9.29 -24.10
C SER A 72 21.43 10.64 -23.38
N THR A 73 21.07 10.64 -22.13
CA THR A 73 20.97 11.88 -21.34
C THR A 73 21.81 11.77 -20.07
N ALA A 74 22.46 12.87 -19.74
CA ALA A 74 23.21 13.06 -18.50
C ALA A 74 23.20 14.56 -18.14
N PRO A 75 23.28 14.94 -16.87
CA PRO A 75 23.35 14.11 -15.66
C PRO A 75 21.97 13.65 -15.19
N LEU A 76 21.92 12.44 -14.63
CA LEU A 76 20.68 11.83 -14.11
C LEU A 76 20.80 11.56 -12.60
N GLU A 77 19.65 11.47 -11.96
CA GLU A 77 19.45 10.99 -10.59
C GLU A 77 18.58 9.72 -10.62
N MET A 78 18.97 8.72 -9.81
CA MET A 78 18.20 7.51 -9.60
C MET A 78 17.43 7.62 -8.29
N HIS A 79 16.14 7.39 -8.35
CA HIS A 79 15.23 7.41 -7.20
C HIS A 79 14.77 5.99 -6.90
N THR A 80 15.03 5.52 -5.69
CA THR A 80 14.63 4.20 -5.20
C THR A 80 13.72 4.34 -3.98
N PHE A 81 12.92 3.30 -3.75
CA PHE A 81 11.96 3.24 -2.63
C PHE A 81 12.37 2.09 -1.72
N ASP A 82 13.20 2.42 -0.74
CA ASP A 82 13.93 1.46 0.08
C ASP A 82 13.39 1.42 1.51
N GLY A 83 13.81 0.43 2.29
CA GLY A 83 13.45 0.37 3.70
C GLY A 83 13.58 -0.98 4.33
N GLY A 84 12.51 -1.41 4.97
CA GLY A 84 12.39 -2.67 5.70
C GLY A 84 11.03 -2.76 6.36
N TRP A 85 10.82 -3.76 7.20
CA TRP A 85 9.61 -3.87 8.01
C TRP A 85 9.41 -2.59 8.85
N ILE A 86 8.18 -2.05 8.85
CA ILE A 86 7.75 -0.79 9.49
C ILE A 86 8.45 0.49 8.98
N LYS A 87 9.19 0.39 7.90
CA LYS A 87 9.91 1.49 7.25
C LYS A 87 9.93 1.29 5.72
N GLU A 88 8.81 0.93 5.12
CA GLU A 88 8.70 0.61 3.70
C GLU A 88 8.78 1.86 2.84
N ALA A 89 9.23 1.70 1.62
CA ALA A 89 9.14 2.67 0.52
C ALA A 89 9.69 4.08 0.80
N HIS A 90 10.68 4.23 1.68
CA HIS A 90 11.35 5.51 1.86
C HIS A 90 12.08 5.92 0.59
N HIS A 91 11.84 7.14 0.15
CA HIS A 91 12.41 7.70 -1.06
C HIS A 91 13.88 8.05 -0.87
N ASN A 92 14.75 7.46 -1.69
CA ASN A 92 16.19 7.73 -1.72
C ASN A 92 16.62 8.21 -3.11
N VAL A 93 17.56 9.14 -3.16
CA VAL A 93 18.07 9.74 -4.39
C VAL A 93 19.57 9.56 -4.47
N ARG A 94 20.08 9.17 -5.64
CA ARG A 94 21.51 8.99 -5.93
C ARG A 94 21.84 9.56 -7.29
N ASN A 95 22.94 10.32 -7.39
CA ASN A 95 23.48 10.72 -8.68
C ASN A 95 23.94 9.50 -9.47
N VAL A 96 23.64 9.45 -10.76
CA VAL A 96 24.09 8.41 -11.68
C VAL A 96 25.43 8.86 -12.29
N GLU A 97 26.51 8.47 -11.64
CA GLU A 97 27.88 8.62 -12.14
C GLU A 97 28.31 7.37 -12.93
N ALA A 98 29.50 7.36 -13.55
CA ALA A 98 29.99 6.16 -14.23
C ALA A 98 30.05 4.96 -13.30
N GLY A 99 29.44 3.84 -13.70
CA GLY A 99 29.32 2.63 -12.90
C GLY A 99 27.95 2.00 -12.95
N LEU A 100 27.74 0.99 -12.10
CA LEU A 100 26.54 0.17 -12.02
C LEU A 100 25.80 0.38 -10.68
N TYR A 101 24.54 0.79 -10.76
CA TYR A 101 23.61 0.96 -9.62
C TYR A 101 22.55 -0.13 -9.68
N VAL A 102 22.36 -0.85 -8.57
CA VAL A 102 21.46 -2.00 -8.52
C VAL A 102 20.35 -1.76 -7.49
N ASN A 103 19.12 -2.02 -7.90
CA ASN A 103 17.90 -2.10 -7.07
C ASN A 103 17.34 -3.52 -7.20
N SER A 104 17.54 -4.39 -6.21
CA SER A 104 17.21 -5.80 -6.37
C SER A 104 16.74 -6.48 -5.09
N SER A 105 16.01 -7.58 -5.25
CA SER A 105 15.63 -8.52 -4.20
C SER A 105 16.02 -9.94 -4.60
N SER A 106 16.52 -10.70 -3.63
CA SER A 106 16.78 -12.15 -3.73
C SER A 106 16.09 -12.94 -2.62
N THR A 107 15.01 -12.40 -2.05
CA THR A 107 14.33 -12.93 -0.86
C THR A 107 13.13 -13.83 -1.17
N GLY A 108 12.87 -14.10 -2.45
CA GLY A 108 11.70 -14.83 -2.91
C GLY A 108 10.43 -13.96 -2.99
N ALA A 109 10.53 -12.68 -2.66
CA ALA A 109 9.46 -11.68 -2.76
C ALA A 109 10.00 -10.40 -3.41
N SER A 110 9.10 -9.50 -3.85
CA SER A 110 9.46 -8.20 -4.42
C SER A 110 10.20 -7.31 -3.42
N SER A 111 9.94 -7.48 -2.12
CA SER A 111 10.69 -6.93 -0.98
C SER A 111 10.28 -5.53 -0.51
N ASN A 112 10.25 -5.37 0.80
CA ASN A 112 10.12 -4.07 1.47
C ASN A 112 11.48 -3.35 1.64
N ARG A 113 12.59 -4.00 1.26
CA ARG A 113 13.94 -3.40 1.31
C ARG A 113 14.22 -2.58 0.08
N HIS A 114 13.77 -3.05 -1.09
CA HIS A 114 13.93 -2.42 -2.39
C HIS A 114 12.68 -2.70 -3.22
N ASN A 115 11.79 -1.72 -3.36
CA ASN A 115 10.62 -1.88 -4.22
C ASN A 115 11.08 -2.12 -5.69
N PRO A 116 10.42 -3.01 -6.46
CA PRO A 116 10.81 -3.26 -7.84
C PRO A 116 10.70 -2.03 -8.75
N GLY A 117 9.84 -1.08 -8.40
CA GLY A 117 9.73 0.19 -9.12
C GLY A 117 10.82 1.19 -8.70
N PHE A 118 11.36 1.91 -9.69
CA PHE A 118 12.33 2.98 -9.48
C PHE A 118 12.20 4.05 -10.57
N LEU A 119 12.79 5.23 -10.36
CA LEU A 119 12.73 6.33 -11.32
C LEU A 119 14.14 6.78 -11.70
N LEU A 120 14.24 7.42 -12.87
CA LEU A 120 15.34 8.29 -13.24
C LEU A 120 14.80 9.69 -13.49
N SER A 121 15.54 10.71 -13.11
CA SER A 121 15.20 12.09 -13.43
C SER A 121 16.42 12.86 -13.97
N GLU A 122 16.17 13.89 -14.74
CA GLU A 122 17.16 14.94 -14.93
C GLU A 122 17.47 15.58 -13.57
N ARG A 123 18.73 15.96 -13.35
CA ARG A 123 19.15 16.63 -12.10
C ARG A 123 18.36 17.93 -11.92
N GLY A 124 17.77 18.08 -10.72
CA GLY A 124 16.96 19.24 -10.38
C GLY A 124 15.51 19.16 -10.88
N ALA A 125 15.05 18.01 -11.38
CA ALA A 125 13.63 17.81 -11.63
C ALA A 125 12.85 17.90 -10.31
N GLY A 126 11.67 18.53 -10.37
CA GLY A 126 10.80 18.73 -9.22
C GLY A 126 9.44 18.06 -9.41
N GLU A 127 8.53 18.37 -8.51
CA GLU A 127 7.18 17.77 -8.54
C GLU A 127 6.41 18.14 -9.83
N ASP A 128 6.56 19.37 -10.34
CA ASP A 128 5.80 19.88 -11.49
C ASP A 128 6.67 20.28 -12.70
N HIS A 129 7.99 20.01 -12.66
CA HIS A 129 8.92 20.36 -13.75
C HIS A 129 10.09 19.38 -13.89
N GLY A 130 10.73 19.39 -15.06
CA GLY A 130 11.86 18.51 -15.39
C GLY A 130 11.41 17.17 -15.97
N LYS A 131 12.32 16.46 -16.60
CA LYS A 131 12.04 15.18 -17.25
C LYS A 131 12.33 14.03 -16.31
N VAL A 132 11.36 13.11 -16.22
CA VAL A 132 11.40 11.97 -15.31
C VAL A 132 10.98 10.72 -16.09
N TRP A 133 11.65 9.59 -15.84
CA TRP A 133 11.29 8.26 -16.35
C TRP A 133 10.99 7.35 -15.16
N GLY A 134 9.97 6.53 -15.29
CA GLY A 134 9.60 5.53 -14.28
C GLY A 134 9.60 4.13 -14.86
N PHE A 135 10.02 3.16 -14.05
CA PHE A 135 10.11 1.75 -14.38
C PHE A 135 9.49 0.93 -13.27
N ASN A 136 8.72 -0.10 -13.63
CA ASN A 136 8.15 -1.03 -12.65
C ASN A 136 8.01 -2.42 -13.28
N LEU A 137 7.80 -3.45 -12.44
CA LEU A 137 7.74 -4.85 -12.86
C LEU A 137 6.42 -5.49 -12.39
N VAL A 138 5.74 -6.17 -13.30
CA VAL A 138 4.52 -6.94 -13.00
C VAL A 138 4.91 -8.32 -12.49
N TYR A 139 5.53 -8.35 -11.29
CA TYR A 139 6.07 -9.57 -10.71
C TYR A 139 6.23 -9.44 -9.20
N SER A 140 5.92 -10.51 -8.45
CA SER A 140 5.95 -10.51 -6.99
C SER A 140 7.14 -11.27 -6.39
N GLY A 141 8.05 -11.77 -7.22
CA GLY A 141 9.23 -12.52 -6.81
C GLY A 141 10.51 -11.71 -6.78
N SER A 142 11.62 -12.41 -6.65
CA SER A 142 12.96 -11.82 -6.67
C SER A 142 13.23 -11.08 -7.97
N HIS A 143 13.54 -9.80 -7.92
CA HIS A 143 13.73 -8.91 -9.06
C HIS A 143 15.15 -8.35 -9.12
N TYR A 144 15.54 -7.89 -10.31
CA TYR A 144 16.78 -7.18 -10.56
C TYR A 144 16.49 -5.96 -11.44
N GLY A 145 16.65 -4.77 -10.87
CA GLY A 145 16.69 -3.50 -11.56
C GLY A 145 18.10 -2.95 -11.54
N ALA A 146 18.58 -2.42 -12.65
CA ALA A 146 19.91 -1.85 -12.71
C ALA A 146 19.99 -0.65 -13.65
N VAL A 147 20.82 0.32 -13.28
CA VAL A 147 21.19 1.48 -14.09
C VAL A 147 22.69 1.50 -14.21
N GLU A 148 23.19 1.39 -15.42
CA GLU A 148 24.63 1.42 -15.73
C GLU A 148 24.92 2.66 -16.59
N ARG A 149 25.85 3.51 -16.13
CA ARG A 149 26.39 4.59 -16.94
C ARG A 149 27.76 4.21 -17.44
N SER A 150 27.92 4.14 -18.76
CA SER A 150 29.19 3.84 -19.41
C SER A 150 30.12 5.06 -19.40
N GLY A 151 31.40 4.82 -19.78
CA GLY A 151 32.40 5.89 -19.97
C GLY A 151 32.06 6.84 -21.12
N GLU A 152 31.16 6.44 -22.03
CA GLU A 152 30.68 7.24 -23.17
C GLU A 152 29.36 7.96 -22.88
N ASP A 153 28.98 8.09 -21.60
CA ASP A 153 27.75 8.75 -21.14
C ASP A 153 26.44 8.06 -21.61
N LEU A 154 26.51 6.83 -22.05
CA LEU A 154 25.33 6.02 -22.30
C LEU A 154 24.80 5.47 -20.97
N VAL A 155 23.50 5.64 -20.72
CA VAL A 155 22.86 5.11 -19.53
C VAL A 155 21.95 3.95 -19.94
N ARG A 156 22.31 2.72 -19.51
CA ARG A 156 21.51 1.51 -19.73
C ARG A 156 20.66 1.18 -18.52
N VAL A 157 19.39 1.02 -18.74
CA VAL A 157 18.41 0.59 -17.73
C VAL A 157 18.00 -0.85 -18.01
N MET A 158 18.09 -1.71 -16.99
CA MET A 158 17.68 -3.12 -17.08
C MET A 158 16.70 -3.44 -15.97
N LEU A 159 15.69 -4.26 -16.26
CA LEU A 159 14.72 -4.73 -15.26
C LEU A 159 14.19 -6.14 -15.64
N GLY A 160 14.10 -7.02 -14.65
CA GLY A 160 13.60 -8.39 -14.82
C GLY A 160 13.74 -9.26 -13.57
N ILE A 161 13.72 -10.60 -13.76
CA ILE A 161 13.95 -11.58 -12.69
C ILE A 161 15.41 -11.49 -12.22
N ASN A 162 15.62 -11.66 -10.91
CA ASN A 162 16.96 -11.64 -10.36
C ASN A 162 17.78 -12.87 -10.80
N PRO A 163 18.88 -12.70 -11.53
CA PRO A 163 19.68 -13.82 -12.03
C PRO A 163 20.41 -14.58 -10.92
N ALA A 164 20.61 -13.99 -9.75
CA ALA A 164 21.27 -14.67 -8.62
C ALA A 164 20.44 -15.84 -8.05
N CYS A 165 19.14 -15.87 -8.33
CA CYS A 165 18.20 -16.87 -7.85
C CYS A 165 17.50 -17.60 -9.00
N PHE A 166 18.13 -17.65 -10.19
CA PHE A 166 17.46 -18.09 -11.41
C PHE A 166 18.39 -18.94 -12.29
N ASP A 167 17.94 -20.15 -12.58
CA ASP A 167 18.46 -21.02 -13.61
C ASP A 167 17.28 -21.85 -14.13
N TRP A 168 16.81 -21.55 -15.35
CA TRP A 168 15.60 -22.13 -15.88
C TRP A 168 15.91 -23.04 -17.07
N THR A 169 15.44 -24.28 -17.01
CA THR A 169 15.54 -25.23 -18.11
C THR A 169 14.40 -25.03 -19.11
N VAL A 170 14.73 -24.71 -20.36
CA VAL A 170 13.75 -24.64 -21.45
C VAL A 170 13.94 -25.91 -22.29
N HIS A 171 12.99 -26.83 -22.19
CA HIS A 171 13.04 -28.09 -22.97
C HIS A 171 12.81 -27.82 -24.44
N THR A 172 13.21 -28.82 -25.27
CA THR A 172 13.02 -28.78 -26.71
C THR A 172 11.56 -28.43 -27.08
N GLY A 173 11.36 -27.43 -27.90
CA GLY A 173 10.04 -26.93 -28.31
C GLY A 173 9.29 -26.09 -27.29
N GLU A 174 9.79 -25.93 -26.05
CA GLU A 174 9.19 -25.09 -25.03
C GLU A 174 9.64 -23.63 -25.12
N SER A 175 8.91 -22.78 -24.40
CA SER A 175 9.19 -21.36 -24.30
C SER A 175 9.22 -20.89 -22.84
N PHE A 176 10.10 -19.94 -22.55
CA PHE A 176 10.11 -19.17 -21.30
C PHE A 176 9.68 -17.74 -21.56
N GLU A 177 8.71 -17.26 -20.79
CA GLU A 177 8.21 -15.89 -20.83
C GLU A 177 8.69 -15.11 -19.61
N THR A 178 9.24 -13.90 -19.82
CA THR A 178 9.61 -13.01 -18.72
C THR A 178 8.40 -12.30 -18.14
N PRO A 179 8.42 -11.90 -16.87
CA PRO A 179 7.46 -10.92 -16.36
C PRO A 179 7.45 -9.64 -17.20
N GLU A 180 6.32 -8.97 -17.22
CA GLU A 180 6.15 -7.72 -17.96
C GLU A 180 6.76 -6.54 -17.20
N THR A 181 7.56 -5.72 -17.87
CA THR A 181 8.06 -4.44 -17.38
C THR A 181 7.18 -3.32 -17.89
N VAL A 182 6.93 -2.33 -17.05
CA VAL A 182 6.15 -1.14 -17.36
C VAL A 182 7.05 0.08 -17.28
N LEU A 183 6.97 0.95 -18.28
CA LEU A 183 7.75 2.19 -18.34
C LEU A 183 6.90 3.38 -18.80
N SER A 184 7.22 4.54 -18.26
CA SER A 184 6.60 5.81 -18.61
C SER A 184 7.59 6.96 -18.48
N CYS A 185 7.32 8.09 -19.12
CA CYS A 185 8.07 9.32 -18.94
C CYS A 185 7.17 10.54 -18.85
N SER A 186 7.69 11.60 -18.25
CA SER A 186 6.98 12.89 -18.15
C SER A 186 7.99 14.03 -18.23
N SER A 187 7.64 15.09 -18.93
CA SER A 187 8.34 16.39 -18.90
C SER A 187 7.75 17.37 -17.87
N ARG A 188 6.71 16.93 -17.14
CA ARG A 188 6.00 17.70 -16.11
C ARG A 188 6.31 17.19 -14.72
N GLY A 189 7.57 16.85 -14.46
CA GLY A 189 8.05 16.39 -13.17
C GLY A 189 7.41 15.10 -12.66
N PHE A 190 7.58 14.88 -11.35
CA PHE A 190 7.09 13.68 -10.69
C PHE A 190 5.56 13.59 -10.65
N ASN A 191 4.84 14.72 -10.54
CA ASN A 191 3.37 14.72 -10.56
C ASN A 191 2.83 14.29 -11.93
N GLY A 192 3.50 14.67 -13.03
CA GLY A 192 3.16 14.19 -14.36
C GLY A 192 3.37 12.68 -14.51
N LEU A 193 4.47 12.14 -13.98
CA LEU A 193 4.75 10.70 -13.99
C LEU A 193 3.78 9.93 -13.10
N ARG A 194 3.46 10.43 -11.89
CA ARG A 194 2.41 9.85 -11.02
C ARG A 194 1.10 9.70 -11.75
N ARG A 195 0.65 10.74 -12.44
CA ARG A 195 -0.59 10.71 -13.23
C ARG A 195 -0.60 9.54 -14.20
N ASN A 196 0.49 9.34 -14.93
CA ASN A 196 0.61 8.25 -15.89
C ASN A 196 0.51 6.88 -15.19
N PHE A 197 1.32 6.64 -14.16
CA PHE A 197 1.31 5.37 -13.42
C PHE A 197 0.00 5.12 -12.68
N HIS A 198 -0.56 6.13 -12.00
CA HIS A 198 -1.82 5.95 -11.26
C HIS A 198 -2.97 5.60 -12.18
N SER A 199 -3.08 6.30 -13.32
CA SER A 199 -4.09 5.99 -14.33
C SER A 199 -3.90 4.60 -14.92
N PHE A 200 -2.65 4.22 -15.22
CA PHE A 200 -2.32 2.88 -15.73
C PHE A 200 -2.62 1.78 -14.70
N VAL A 201 -2.21 1.95 -13.46
CA VAL A 201 -2.45 0.95 -12.41
C VAL A 201 -3.95 0.74 -12.19
N ASN A 202 -4.72 1.82 -12.05
CA ASN A 202 -6.17 1.74 -11.90
C ASN A 202 -6.86 1.18 -13.15
N GLY A 203 -6.40 1.57 -14.35
CA GLY A 203 -7.03 1.20 -15.62
C GLY A 203 -6.65 -0.18 -16.14
N ASN A 204 -5.38 -0.55 -16.03
CA ASN A 204 -4.78 -1.62 -16.80
C ASN A 204 -4.08 -2.71 -15.95
N ILE A 205 -3.93 -2.54 -14.64
CA ILE A 205 -3.38 -3.53 -13.69
C ILE A 205 -4.46 -4.08 -12.79
N VAL A 206 -5.10 -3.22 -11.97
CA VAL A 206 -6.19 -3.62 -11.07
C VAL A 206 -7.39 -4.09 -11.88
N ARG A 207 -7.99 -5.21 -11.50
CA ARG A 207 -9.08 -5.85 -12.24
C ARG A 207 -10.17 -6.39 -11.32
N GLY A 208 -11.27 -6.88 -11.91
CA GLY A 208 -12.43 -7.42 -11.20
C GLY A 208 -13.37 -6.32 -10.68
N ASP A 209 -14.35 -6.72 -9.86
CA ASP A 209 -15.40 -5.84 -9.35
C ASP A 209 -14.84 -4.65 -8.58
N TRP A 210 -13.72 -4.86 -7.86
CA TRP A 210 -13.09 -3.85 -7.02
C TRP A 210 -12.22 -2.84 -7.78
N LYS A 211 -12.10 -2.92 -9.11
CA LYS A 211 -11.33 -1.95 -9.91
C LYS A 211 -11.80 -0.51 -9.67
N ASN A 212 -13.13 -0.29 -9.73
CA ASN A 212 -13.75 1.04 -9.62
C ASN A 212 -14.69 1.19 -8.42
N MET A 213 -14.86 0.12 -7.62
CA MET A 213 -15.72 0.18 -6.44
C MET A 213 -15.03 0.87 -5.26
N ALA A 214 -15.79 1.73 -4.58
CA ALA A 214 -15.34 2.37 -3.36
C ALA A 214 -15.01 1.32 -2.27
N ARG A 215 -13.81 1.40 -1.69
CA ARG A 215 -13.42 0.53 -0.56
C ARG A 215 -14.23 0.90 0.68
N PRO A 216 -14.75 -0.10 1.42
CA PRO A 216 -15.49 0.16 2.65
C PRO A 216 -14.58 0.71 3.76
N VAL A 217 -15.14 1.50 4.65
CA VAL A 217 -14.47 1.86 5.91
C VAL A 217 -14.43 0.64 6.81
N LEU A 218 -13.24 0.14 7.12
CA LEU A 218 -13.08 -1.07 7.93
C LEU A 218 -12.64 -0.80 9.38
N ALA A 219 -12.86 -1.78 10.25
CA ALA A 219 -12.21 -1.87 11.55
C ALA A 219 -11.54 -3.25 11.67
N ASN A 220 -10.25 -3.26 11.99
CA ASN A 220 -9.47 -4.46 12.25
C ASN A 220 -9.22 -4.60 13.76
N ASN A 221 -9.28 -5.82 14.30
CA ASN A 221 -9.11 -6.06 15.73
C ASN A 221 -7.67 -6.29 16.18
N TRP A 222 -6.68 -6.33 15.26
CA TRP A 222 -5.31 -6.72 15.62
C TRP A 222 -4.73 -5.84 16.72
N GLU A 223 -4.52 -4.55 16.49
CA GLU A 223 -3.96 -3.65 17.51
C GLU A 223 -4.86 -3.47 18.73
N ALA A 224 -6.17 -3.79 18.62
CA ALA A 224 -7.08 -3.73 19.76
C ALA A 224 -6.92 -4.91 20.74
N HIS A 225 -6.56 -6.08 20.24
CA HIS A 225 -6.61 -7.31 21.08
C HIS A 225 -5.43 -8.25 20.88
N PHE A 226 -4.68 -8.19 19.78
CA PHE A 226 -3.71 -9.21 19.38
C PHE A 226 -4.35 -10.61 19.47
N PHE A 227 -3.62 -11.60 20.01
CA PHE A 227 -4.13 -12.95 20.23
C PHE A 227 -5.13 -13.08 21.41
N ARG A 228 -5.35 -12.01 22.22
CA ARG A 228 -6.11 -12.07 23.47
C ARG A 228 -7.57 -11.67 23.33
N PHE A 229 -8.28 -12.24 22.38
CA PHE A 229 -9.70 -12.00 22.16
C PHE A 229 -10.58 -13.22 22.50
N THR A 230 -11.85 -12.95 22.66
CA THR A 230 -12.94 -13.92 22.76
C THR A 230 -14.12 -13.42 21.91
N HIS A 231 -15.08 -14.31 21.62
CA HIS A 231 -16.31 -13.92 20.91
C HIS A 231 -16.92 -12.62 21.48
N GLY A 232 -17.09 -12.56 22.82
CA GLY A 232 -17.69 -11.39 23.46
C GLY A 232 -16.89 -10.09 23.34
N LYS A 233 -15.54 -10.15 23.30
CA LYS A 233 -14.69 -8.99 23.07
C LYS A 233 -14.85 -8.48 21.63
N LEU A 234 -14.83 -9.39 20.65
CA LEU A 234 -15.02 -9.04 19.23
C LEU A 234 -16.38 -8.39 18.97
N ILE A 235 -17.47 -8.97 19.50
CA ILE A 235 -18.81 -8.40 19.33
C ILE A 235 -18.93 -7.01 19.99
N ARG A 236 -18.28 -6.77 21.13
CA ARG A 236 -18.26 -5.44 21.75
C ARG A 236 -17.50 -4.42 20.90
N LEU A 237 -16.34 -4.83 20.33
CA LEU A 237 -15.58 -3.97 19.42
C LEU A 237 -16.39 -3.65 18.16
N ALA A 238 -16.98 -4.67 17.52
CA ALA A 238 -17.83 -4.52 16.33
C ALA A 238 -19.01 -3.56 16.58
N ARG A 239 -19.70 -3.66 17.73
CA ARG A 239 -20.77 -2.71 18.10
C ARG A 239 -20.28 -1.27 18.22
N ARG A 240 -19.09 -1.06 18.77
CA ARG A 240 -18.51 0.29 18.87
C ARG A 240 -18.15 0.81 17.48
N ALA A 241 -17.52 -0.03 16.67
CA ALA A 241 -17.16 0.30 15.28
C ALA A 241 -18.41 0.68 14.45
N LYS A 242 -19.48 -0.11 14.55
CA LYS A 242 -20.77 0.21 13.87
C LYS A 242 -21.32 1.57 14.25
N LYS A 243 -21.28 1.93 15.56
CA LYS A 243 -21.74 3.24 16.05
C LYS A 243 -20.95 4.41 15.50
N LEU A 244 -19.70 4.20 15.10
CA LEU A 244 -18.85 5.20 14.45
C LEU A 244 -19.10 5.29 12.93
N GLY A 245 -19.84 4.35 12.36
CA GLY A 245 -20.13 4.31 10.94
C GLY A 245 -19.23 3.37 10.13
N VAL A 246 -18.49 2.48 10.77
CA VAL A 246 -17.71 1.42 10.09
C VAL A 246 -18.65 0.50 9.30
N GLU A 247 -18.19 0.03 8.15
CA GLU A 247 -18.93 -0.77 7.17
C GLU A 247 -18.47 -2.22 7.11
N LEU A 248 -17.21 -2.49 7.45
CA LEU A 248 -16.57 -3.81 7.40
C LEU A 248 -15.83 -4.08 8.71
N PHE A 249 -16.04 -5.26 9.31
CA PHE A 249 -15.28 -5.70 10.48
C PHE A 249 -14.37 -6.87 10.11
N VAL A 250 -13.07 -6.73 10.35
CA VAL A 250 -12.05 -7.73 10.02
C VAL A 250 -11.57 -8.42 11.29
N LEU A 251 -11.69 -9.74 11.32
CA LEU A 251 -11.07 -10.60 12.33
C LEU A 251 -9.67 -10.99 11.85
N ASP A 252 -8.65 -10.46 12.52
CA ASP A 252 -7.24 -10.68 12.23
C ASP A 252 -6.72 -11.99 12.85
N ASP A 253 -5.40 -12.21 12.90
CA ASP A 253 -4.72 -13.43 13.35
C ASP A 253 -5.21 -13.96 14.71
N GLY A 254 -5.17 -15.29 14.90
CA GLY A 254 -5.42 -15.93 16.17
C GLY A 254 -6.76 -16.63 16.34
N TRP A 255 -7.59 -16.74 15.26
CA TRP A 255 -8.94 -17.32 15.33
C TRP A 255 -8.98 -18.85 15.19
N PHE A 256 -7.88 -19.50 14.75
CA PHE A 256 -7.84 -20.91 14.38
C PHE A 256 -6.90 -21.73 15.27
N GLY A 257 -7.05 -23.05 15.26
CA GLY A 257 -6.16 -24.05 15.86
C GLY A 257 -5.71 -23.70 17.27
N LYS A 258 -4.41 -23.88 17.52
CA LYS A 258 -3.73 -23.49 18.77
C LYS A 258 -3.12 -22.07 18.70
N ARG A 259 -3.55 -21.23 17.75
CA ARG A 259 -3.01 -19.90 17.47
C ARG A 259 -3.30 -18.90 18.60
N ASN A 260 -2.57 -19.05 19.74
CA ASN A 260 -2.63 -18.14 20.88
C ASN A 260 -1.40 -17.22 20.97
N ASN A 261 -0.45 -17.43 20.10
CA ASN A 261 0.79 -16.68 19.87
C ASN A 261 1.30 -17.07 18.47
N ASP A 262 2.45 -16.55 18.07
CA ASP A 262 3.05 -16.77 16.76
C ASP A 262 3.89 -18.07 16.63
N HIS A 263 3.95 -18.90 17.68
CA HIS A 263 4.73 -20.14 17.68
C HIS A 263 3.97 -21.37 17.19
N ALA A 264 2.65 -21.30 17.10
CA ALA A 264 1.80 -22.46 16.81
C ALA A 264 0.63 -22.14 15.90
N GLY A 265 0.08 -23.18 15.26
CA GLY A 265 -1.21 -23.19 14.62
C GLY A 265 -1.25 -22.76 13.14
N LEU A 266 -0.21 -22.13 12.58
CA LEU A 266 -0.20 -21.83 11.13
C LEU A 266 -0.24 -23.13 10.34
N GLY A 267 -1.14 -23.18 9.37
CA GLY A 267 -1.50 -24.35 8.59
C GLY A 267 -2.84 -24.97 9.00
N ASP A 268 -3.28 -24.78 10.25
CA ASP A 268 -4.49 -25.41 10.82
C ASP A 268 -5.66 -24.44 10.82
N TYR A 269 -6.39 -24.30 9.74
CA TYR A 269 -7.49 -23.33 9.63
C TYR A 269 -8.81 -23.82 10.25
N ASN A 270 -8.76 -24.70 11.26
CA ASN A 270 -9.93 -25.07 12.05
C ASN A 270 -10.18 -24.05 13.16
N THR A 271 -11.43 -23.57 13.28
CA THR A 271 -11.77 -22.54 14.28
C THR A 271 -11.37 -22.94 15.71
N ASN A 272 -10.76 -22.02 16.45
CA ASN A 272 -10.50 -22.19 17.87
C ASN A 272 -11.79 -22.02 18.69
N LEU A 273 -12.47 -23.12 18.97
CA LEU A 273 -13.78 -23.11 19.67
C LEU A 273 -13.68 -22.64 21.15
N LYS A 274 -12.48 -22.61 21.75
CA LYS A 274 -12.28 -22.01 23.10
C LYS A 274 -12.42 -20.50 23.06
N LYS A 275 -11.92 -19.86 22.00
CA LYS A 275 -12.06 -18.40 21.78
C LYS A 275 -13.42 -18.05 21.18
N LEU A 276 -13.90 -18.86 20.24
CA LEU A 276 -15.07 -18.65 19.41
C LEU A 276 -16.03 -19.86 19.51
N PRO A 277 -16.80 -19.97 20.60
CA PRO A 277 -17.67 -21.14 20.85
C PRO A 277 -18.72 -21.42 19.76
N HIS A 278 -19.06 -20.41 18.98
CA HIS A 278 -20.02 -20.51 17.87
C HIS A 278 -19.35 -20.53 16.48
N GLY A 279 -18.07 -20.84 16.42
CA GLY A 279 -17.29 -20.79 15.19
C GLY A 279 -17.00 -19.36 14.71
N VAL A 280 -16.21 -19.26 13.64
CA VAL A 280 -16.03 -18.00 12.89
C VAL A 280 -17.34 -17.57 12.27
N GLU A 281 -18.16 -18.54 11.81
CA GLU A 281 -19.50 -18.35 11.26
C GLU A 281 -20.40 -17.60 12.24
N GLY A 282 -20.32 -17.92 13.54
CA GLY A 282 -21.06 -17.22 14.60
C GLY A 282 -20.65 -15.75 14.75
N VAL A 283 -19.36 -15.44 14.59
CA VAL A 283 -18.85 -14.05 14.58
C VAL A 283 -19.36 -13.34 13.32
N ALA A 284 -19.18 -13.95 12.14
CA ALA A 284 -19.61 -13.41 10.86
C ALA A 284 -21.13 -13.08 10.87
N LYS A 285 -21.96 -14.02 11.33
CA LYS A 285 -23.42 -13.81 11.48
C LYS A 285 -23.75 -12.64 12.41
N ALA A 286 -23.07 -12.55 13.57
CA ALA A 286 -23.30 -11.48 14.51
C ALA A 286 -22.90 -10.10 13.96
N VAL A 287 -21.82 -10.01 13.19
CA VAL A 287 -21.36 -8.79 12.53
C VAL A 287 -22.36 -8.38 11.43
N ARG A 288 -22.80 -9.32 10.58
CA ARG A 288 -23.80 -9.04 9.54
C ARG A 288 -25.14 -8.59 10.12
N ASN A 289 -25.56 -9.19 11.23
CA ASN A 289 -26.79 -8.76 11.94
C ASN A 289 -26.71 -7.31 12.47
N MET A 290 -25.50 -6.74 12.58
CA MET A 290 -25.30 -5.32 12.89
C MET A 290 -25.31 -4.45 11.62
N GLY A 291 -25.46 -5.03 10.44
CA GLY A 291 -25.40 -4.33 9.14
C GLY A 291 -23.97 -3.92 8.76
N MET A 292 -22.99 -4.73 9.05
CA MET A 292 -21.61 -4.61 8.58
C MET A 292 -21.21 -5.86 7.80
N GLU A 293 -20.32 -5.72 6.84
CA GLU A 293 -19.66 -6.83 6.19
C GLU A 293 -18.61 -7.47 7.10
N PHE A 294 -18.21 -8.71 6.78
CA PHE A 294 -17.24 -9.45 7.57
C PHE A 294 -16.03 -9.86 6.73
N GLY A 295 -14.84 -9.67 7.30
CA GLY A 295 -13.56 -10.05 6.72
C GLY A 295 -12.73 -10.91 7.66
N LEU A 296 -11.78 -11.65 7.08
CA LEU A 296 -10.96 -12.62 7.79
C LEU A 296 -9.51 -12.59 7.30
N TRP A 297 -8.58 -12.77 8.24
CA TRP A 297 -7.16 -12.89 7.98
C TRP A 297 -6.73 -14.33 7.76
N PHE A 298 -5.80 -14.53 6.82
CA PHE A 298 -5.13 -15.79 6.55
C PHE A 298 -3.64 -15.56 6.29
N GLU A 299 -2.79 -16.54 6.65
CA GLU A 299 -1.38 -16.64 6.26
C GLU A 299 -1.09 -18.05 5.69
N PRO A 300 -1.67 -18.40 4.53
CA PRO A 300 -1.73 -19.78 4.10
C PRO A 300 -0.46 -20.29 3.40
N GLU A 301 0.50 -19.42 3.13
CA GLU A 301 1.81 -19.79 2.59
C GLU A 301 2.80 -20.25 3.67
N MET A 302 2.40 -20.21 4.94
CA MET A 302 3.26 -20.49 6.09
C MET A 302 2.72 -21.63 6.93
N VAL A 303 3.64 -22.29 7.66
CA VAL A 303 3.33 -23.36 8.60
C VAL A 303 4.19 -23.25 9.85
N ASN A 304 3.61 -23.53 11.03
CA ASN A 304 4.39 -23.75 12.24
C ASN A 304 4.71 -25.24 12.41
N GLU A 305 5.86 -25.57 13.03
CA GLU A 305 6.16 -26.94 13.42
C GLU A 305 5.13 -27.49 14.43
N ASP A 306 4.58 -26.64 15.32
CA ASP A 306 3.44 -27.00 16.18
C ASP A 306 2.12 -26.70 15.45
N SER A 307 1.85 -27.47 14.41
CA SER A 307 0.57 -27.55 13.72
C SER A 307 0.24 -29.00 13.35
N ASP A 308 -1.03 -29.29 13.15
CA ASP A 308 -1.45 -30.62 12.71
C ASP A 308 -1.03 -30.86 11.25
N LEU A 309 -1.05 -29.80 10.43
CA LEU A 309 -0.54 -29.86 9.07
C LEU A 309 0.93 -30.27 9.01
N TYR A 310 1.80 -29.63 9.79
CA TYR A 310 3.22 -30.01 9.76
C TYR A 310 3.49 -31.41 10.29
N ARG A 311 2.72 -31.86 11.30
CA ARG A 311 2.83 -33.24 11.80
C ARG A 311 2.41 -34.29 10.77
N ALA A 312 1.41 -33.96 9.94
CA ALA A 312 0.93 -34.85 8.86
C ALA A 312 1.86 -34.80 7.64
N HIS A 313 2.36 -33.63 7.28
CA HIS A 313 3.12 -33.37 6.07
C HIS A 313 4.37 -32.50 6.33
N PRO A 314 5.36 -33.01 7.08
CA PRO A 314 6.58 -32.26 7.35
C PRO A 314 7.44 -32.01 6.10
N ASP A 315 7.20 -32.76 5.03
CA ASP A 315 7.84 -32.65 3.72
C ASP A 315 7.26 -31.52 2.85
N TRP A 316 6.13 -30.94 3.23
CA TRP A 316 5.54 -29.78 2.53
C TRP A 316 6.20 -28.45 2.85
N ALA A 317 6.99 -28.39 3.91
CA ALA A 317 7.76 -27.21 4.26
C ALA A 317 9.05 -27.12 3.42
N VAL A 318 9.34 -25.91 2.93
CA VAL A 318 10.61 -25.59 2.24
C VAL A 318 11.78 -25.80 3.20
N LYS A 319 12.66 -26.74 2.87
CA LYS A 319 13.86 -27.07 3.66
C LYS A 319 14.88 -27.84 2.85
N VAL A 320 16.14 -27.63 3.12
CA VAL A 320 17.24 -28.42 2.53
C VAL A 320 17.34 -29.76 3.25
N PRO A 321 17.37 -30.91 2.53
CA PRO A 321 17.54 -32.23 3.14
C PRO A 321 18.79 -32.31 4.03
N GLY A 322 18.64 -32.94 5.19
CA GLY A 322 19.74 -33.12 6.15
C GLY A 322 20.12 -31.88 6.95
N ARG A 323 19.46 -30.74 6.76
CA ARG A 323 19.67 -29.51 7.53
C ARG A 323 18.47 -29.20 8.44
N LYS A 324 18.74 -28.57 9.57
CA LYS A 324 17.68 -27.96 10.37
C LYS A 324 17.11 -26.78 9.56
N PRO A 325 15.77 -26.73 9.35
CA PRO A 325 15.18 -25.65 8.58
C PRO A 325 15.36 -24.29 9.27
N ALA A 326 15.69 -23.27 8.47
CA ALA A 326 15.74 -21.90 8.95
C ALA A 326 14.31 -21.39 9.22
N LYS A 327 14.11 -20.78 10.39
CA LYS A 327 12.84 -20.14 10.76
C LYS A 327 12.97 -18.63 10.65
N GLY A 328 11.90 -18.00 10.18
CA GLY A 328 11.68 -16.58 10.31
C GLY A 328 10.33 -16.39 11.04
N ARG A 329 10.28 -15.54 12.07
CA ARG A 329 9.06 -15.30 12.85
C ARG A 329 8.40 -16.61 13.38
N ASN A 330 9.21 -17.57 13.83
CA ASN A 330 8.78 -18.89 14.33
C ASN A 330 8.05 -19.80 13.33
N GLN A 331 8.13 -19.51 12.04
CA GLN A 331 7.39 -20.24 11.00
C GLN A 331 8.29 -20.67 9.83
N LEU A 332 7.80 -21.63 9.07
CA LEU A 332 8.38 -22.17 7.84
C LEU A 332 7.49 -21.79 6.66
N VAL A 333 8.04 -21.83 5.45
CA VAL A 333 7.32 -21.59 4.20
C VAL A 333 6.79 -22.92 3.67
N LEU A 334 5.55 -22.98 3.21
CA LEU A 334 5.00 -24.10 2.46
C LEU A 334 5.50 -24.09 1.01
N ASP A 335 5.79 -25.24 0.45
CA ASP A 335 6.33 -25.40 -0.91
C ASP A 335 5.23 -25.26 -1.97
N LEU A 336 5.00 -24.05 -2.47
CA LEU A 336 4.01 -23.79 -3.52
C LEU A 336 4.42 -24.30 -4.90
N THR A 337 5.62 -24.87 -5.08
CA THR A 337 5.96 -25.57 -6.34
C THR A 337 5.17 -26.86 -6.48
N ARG A 338 4.70 -27.44 -5.36
CA ARG A 338 3.95 -28.70 -5.27
C ARG A 338 2.45 -28.48 -5.48
N GLY A 339 1.84 -29.31 -6.33
CA GLY A 339 0.40 -29.26 -6.64
C GLY A 339 -0.49 -29.52 -5.42
N GLU A 340 -0.16 -30.57 -4.64
CA GLU A 340 -0.92 -30.98 -3.47
C GLU A 340 -0.94 -29.92 -2.36
N VAL A 341 0.12 -29.12 -2.22
CA VAL A 341 0.17 -27.98 -1.27
C VAL A 341 -0.78 -26.88 -1.71
N ARG A 342 -0.76 -26.55 -3.01
CA ARG A 342 -1.70 -25.56 -3.58
C ARG A 342 -3.14 -26.01 -3.44
N ASP A 343 -3.43 -27.29 -3.72
CA ASP A 343 -4.77 -27.87 -3.58
C ASP A 343 -5.29 -27.78 -2.15
N TYR A 344 -4.44 -28.11 -1.17
CA TYR A 344 -4.75 -27.98 0.25
C TYR A 344 -5.14 -26.55 0.63
N ILE A 345 -4.35 -25.56 0.20
CA ILE A 345 -4.62 -24.14 0.50
C ILE A 345 -5.95 -23.70 -0.13
N VAL A 346 -6.15 -24.01 -1.41
CA VAL A 346 -7.38 -23.64 -2.14
C VAL A 346 -8.62 -24.24 -1.50
N GLU A 347 -8.57 -25.51 -1.11
CA GLU A 347 -9.69 -26.21 -0.50
C GLU A 347 -10.01 -25.63 0.88
N ASN A 348 -9.02 -25.47 1.77
CA ASN A 348 -9.27 -25.04 3.14
C ASN A 348 -9.70 -23.57 3.22
N VAL A 349 -9.04 -22.68 2.50
CA VAL A 349 -9.41 -21.25 2.46
C VAL A 349 -10.78 -21.09 1.80
N GLY A 350 -11.02 -21.77 0.67
CA GLY A 350 -12.29 -21.74 -0.04
C GLY A 350 -13.48 -22.19 0.83
N LYS A 351 -13.36 -23.29 1.54
CA LYS A 351 -14.40 -23.78 2.48
C LYS A 351 -14.80 -22.73 3.52
N ILE A 352 -13.80 -22.06 4.12
CA ILE A 352 -14.08 -21.04 5.15
C ILE A 352 -14.72 -19.81 4.52
N MET A 353 -14.25 -19.37 3.37
CA MET A 353 -14.86 -18.26 2.64
C MET A 353 -16.34 -18.51 2.35
N ASP A 354 -16.67 -19.70 1.87
CA ASP A 354 -18.03 -20.07 1.49
C ASP A 354 -18.94 -20.24 2.72
N SER A 355 -18.43 -20.86 3.81
CA SER A 355 -19.23 -21.06 5.04
C SER A 355 -19.50 -19.76 5.81
N THR A 356 -18.69 -18.75 5.64
CA THR A 356 -18.77 -17.48 6.39
C THR A 356 -19.34 -16.32 5.55
N ASP A 357 -19.55 -16.50 4.24
CA ASP A 357 -19.93 -15.43 3.30
C ASP A 357 -19.02 -14.21 3.42
N LEU A 358 -17.70 -14.44 3.30
CA LEU A 358 -16.70 -13.37 3.42
C LEU A 358 -16.85 -12.35 2.31
N LYS A 359 -16.66 -11.07 2.67
CA LYS A 359 -16.54 -9.95 1.71
C LYS A 359 -15.14 -9.37 1.63
N TYR A 360 -14.27 -9.82 2.52
CA TYR A 360 -12.88 -9.34 2.57
C TYR A 360 -11.96 -10.43 3.12
N VAL A 361 -10.79 -10.53 2.52
CA VAL A 361 -9.69 -11.39 2.96
C VAL A 361 -8.43 -10.56 3.08
N LYS A 362 -7.77 -10.61 4.26
CA LYS A 362 -6.39 -10.15 4.44
C LYS A 362 -5.47 -11.36 4.30
N TRP A 363 -4.68 -11.38 3.23
CA TRP A 363 -3.74 -12.45 2.91
C TRP A 363 -2.35 -12.04 3.31
N ASP A 364 -1.76 -12.72 4.30
CA ASP A 364 -0.47 -12.36 4.87
C ASP A 364 0.66 -13.31 4.47
N TYR A 365 1.90 -12.79 4.55
CA TYR A 365 3.13 -13.48 4.22
C TYR A 365 4.28 -12.90 5.06
N ASN A 366 4.57 -13.49 6.22
CA ASN A 366 5.34 -12.82 7.28
C ASN A 366 6.82 -13.25 7.36
N ARG A 367 7.39 -13.83 6.31
CA ARG A 367 8.82 -14.09 6.26
C ARG A 367 9.34 -14.21 4.84
N HIS A 368 10.63 -13.99 4.66
CA HIS A 368 11.33 -14.25 3.40
C HIS A 368 11.57 -15.75 3.19
N ILE A 369 11.75 -16.17 1.93
CA ILE A 369 12.19 -17.51 1.60
C ILE A 369 13.69 -17.63 1.92
N SER A 370 14.02 -18.64 2.72
CA SER A 370 15.37 -19.16 2.92
C SER A 370 15.33 -20.66 2.63
N ASP A 371 16.47 -21.33 2.57
CA ASP A 371 16.53 -22.77 2.31
C ASP A 371 15.76 -23.15 1.03
N ALA A 372 15.84 -22.32 -0.02
CA ALA A 372 15.08 -22.46 -1.27
C ALA A 372 15.38 -23.81 -1.95
N PHE A 373 14.62 -24.84 -1.60
CA PHE A 373 14.74 -26.19 -2.08
C PHE A 373 13.38 -26.88 -2.10
N SER A 374 13.08 -27.57 -3.19
CA SER A 374 11.92 -28.44 -3.34
C SER A 374 12.32 -29.82 -3.85
N PRO A 375 11.89 -30.91 -3.19
CA PRO A 375 12.15 -32.26 -3.70
C PRO A 375 11.39 -32.58 -4.98
N SER A 376 10.43 -31.75 -5.38
CA SER A 376 9.66 -31.91 -6.62
C SER A 376 10.33 -31.28 -7.84
N LEU A 377 11.47 -30.60 -7.67
CA LEU A 377 12.19 -29.94 -8.75
C LEU A 377 13.52 -30.63 -9.03
N GLU A 378 13.77 -30.95 -10.30
CA GLU A 378 15.07 -31.42 -10.76
C GLU A 378 16.10 -30.28 -10.77
N ASN A 379 15.71 -29.10 -11.27
CA ASN A 379 16.52 -27.90 -11.28
C ASN A 379 16.09 -26.93 -10.17
N GLN A 380 16.91 -26.82 -9.11
CA GLN A 380 16.61 -25.95 -7.97
C GLN A 380 16.71 -24.46 -8.30
N GLY A 381 17.36 -24.07 -9.38
CA GLY A 381 17.39 -22.70 -9.88
C GLY A 381 16.02 -22.18 -10.34
N GLU A 382 15.05 -23.07 -10.55
CA GLU A 382 13.67 -22.72 -10.90
C GLU A 382 12.79 -22.41 -9.68
N PHE A 383 13.25 -22.74 -8.47
CA PHE A 383 12.43 -22.71 -7.26
C PHE A 383 11.71 -21.38 -7.04
N HIS A 384 12.45 -20.26 -7.03
CA HIS A 384 11.85 -18.94 -6.71
C HIS A 384 10.78 -18.54 -7.72
N HIS A 385 11.03 -18.79 -9.02
CA HIS A 385 10.05 -18.43 -10.05
C HIS A 385 8.83 -19.36 -10.01
N ARG A 386 9.04 -20.67 -9.86
CA ARG A 386 7.95 -21.65 -9.74
C ARG A 386 7.10 -21.43 -8.49
N TYR A 387 7.70 -20.97 -7.38
CA TYR A 387 6.98 -20.58 -6.17
C TYR A 387 5.97 -19.46 -6.45
N ILE A 388 6.42 -18.42 -7.16
CA ILE A 388 5.55 -17.28 -7.51
C ILE A 388 4.45 -17.69 -8.50
N LEU A 389 4.75 -18.54 -9.47
CA LEU A 389 3.71 -19.11 -10.35
C LEU A 389 2.70 -19.94 -9.55
N GLY A 390 3.16 -20.67 -8.52
CA GLY A 390 2.31 -21.38 -7.58
C GLY A 390 1.40 -20.45 -6.76
N LEU A 391 1.94 -19.32 -6.30
CA LEU A 391 1.15 -18.28 -5.62
C LEU A 391 0.05 -17.74 -6.53
N TYR A 392 0.38 -17.38 -7.77
CA TYR A 392 -0.60 -16.86 -8.73
C TYR A 392 -1.68 -17.89 -9.08
N ASP A 393 -1.32 -19.18 -9.13
CA ASP A 393 -2.27 -20.30 -9.30
C ASP A 393 -3.27 -20.36 -8.13
N VAL A 394 -2.77 -20.34 -6.88
CA VAL A 394 -3.61 -20.36 -5.68
C VAL A 394 -4.56 -19.14 -5.64
N LEU A 395 -4.03 -17.94 -5.85
CA LEU A 395 -4.83 -16.71 -5.84
C LEU A 395 -5.90 -16.73 -6.94
N SER A 396 -5.54 -17.17 -8.15
CA SER A 396 -6.50 -17.31 -9.25
C SER A 396 -7.63 -18.29 -8.92
N ARG A 397 -7.31 -19.44 -8.38
CA ARG A 397 -8.27 -20.51 -8.06
C ARG A 397 -9.21 -20.12 -6.91
N ILE A 398 -8.74 -19.32 -5.95
CA ILE A 398 -9.57 -18.85 -4.82
C ILE A 398 -10.44 -17.66 -5.22
N PHE A 399 -9.86 -16.64 -5.87
CA PHE A 399 -10.54 -15.34 -6.00
C PHE A 399 -11.26 -15.13 -7.33
N ARG A 400 -10.88 -15.79 -8.44
CA ARG A 400 -11.65 -15.69 -9.70
C ARG A 400 -13.11 -16.14 -9.57
N PRO A 401 -13.42 -17.24 -8.84
CA PRO A 401 -14.82 -17.62 -8.60
C PRO A 401 -15.56 -16.69 -7.61
N ARG A 402 -14.85 -15.81 -6.91
CA ARG A 402 -15.36 -14.94 -5.85
C ARG A 402 -15.00 -13.46 -6.07
N PRO A 403 -15.35 -12.86 -7.22
CA PRO A 403 -14.92 -11.50 -7.60
C PRO A 403 -15.44 -10.43 -6.63
N HIS A 404 -16.52 -10.70 -5.89
CA HIS A 404 -17.11 -9.83 -4.88
C HIS A 404 -16.30 -9.74 -3.58
N VAL A 405 -15.31 -10.62 -3.37
CA VAL A 405 -14.45 -10.60 -2.18
C VAL A 405 -13.27 -9.66 -2.41
N LEU A 406 -13.16 -8.63 -1.58
CA LEU A 406 -12.00 -7.73 -1.58
C LEU A 406 -10.79 -8.45 -0.97
N LEU A 407 -9.78 -8.69 -1.78
CA LEU A 407 -8.49 -9.19 -1.32
C LEU A 407 -7.59 -8.02 -0.95
N GLU A 408 -7.07 -8.00 0.27
CA GLU A 408 -5.94 -7.17 0.70
C GLU A 408 -4.72 -8.07 0.91
N SER A 409 -3.66 -7.83 0.14
CA SER A 409 -2.37 -8.47 0.36
C SER A 409 -1.66 -7.78 1.53
N CYS A 410 -1.14 -8.58 2.45
CA CYS A 410 -0.21 -8.17 3.49
C CYS A 410 1.05 -9.05 3.40
N SER A 411 2.18 -8.53 3.77
CA SER A 411 3.43 -9.31 3.82
C SER A 411 4.34 -8.73 4.90
N SER A 412 3.90 -8.76 6.16
CA SER A 412 4.44 -7.89 7.22
C SER A 412 4.46 -6.44 6.73
N GLY A 413 3.32 -5.91 6.36
CA GLY A 413 3.22 -4.66 5.61
C GLY A 413 3.49 -4.85 4.11
N GLY A 414 4.29 -3.98 3.52
CA GLY A 414 4.51 -3.84 2.08
C GLY A 414 5.62 -4.71 1.47
N ASN A 415 5.96 -5.88 2.04
CA ASN A 415 7.05 -6.71 1.48
C ASN A 415 6.74 -7.30 0.07
N ARG A 416 5.46 -7.29 -0.34
CA ARG A 416 5.02 -7.60 -1.71
C ARG A 416 4.11 -6.50 -2.25
N PHE A 417 4.54 -5.24 -2.12
CA PHE A 417 3.86 -4.11 -2.73
C PHE A 417 4.36 -3.91 -4.16
N ASP A 418 3.72 -4.59 -5.10
CA ASP A 418 4.14 -4.66 -6.50
C ASP A 418 2.96 -4.81 -7.46
N LEU A 419 3.20 -4.60 -8.76
CA LEU A 419 2.18 -4.67 -9.79
C LEU A 419 1.67 -6.11 -10.03
N GLY A 420 2.47 -7.13 -9.73
CA GLY A 420 2.06 -8.53 -9.84
C GLY A 420 0.95 -8.87 -8.86
N MET A 421 1.13 -8.51 -7.57
CA MET A 421 0.06 -8.67 -6.56
C MET A 421 -1.16 -7.83 -6.88
N LEU A 422 -1.01 -6.59 -7.37
CA LEU A 422 -2.13 -5.72 -7.73
C LEU A 422 -3.02 -6.28 -8.85
N CYS A 423 -2.53 -7.24 -9.63
CA CYS A 423 -3.37 -7.98 -10.58
C CYS A 423 -4.40 -8.90 -9.92
N PHE A 424 -4.21 -9.27 -8.65
CA PHE A 424 -5.10 -10.14 -7.87
C PHE A 424 -5.72 -9.43 -6.67
N SER A 425 -4.93 -8.57 -6.02
CA SER A 425 -5.25 -7.88 -4.79
C SER A 425 -5.38 -6.37 -5.08
N PRO A 426 -6.60 -5.84 -5.25
CA PRO A 426 -6.79 -4.43 -5.61
C PRO A 426 -6.33 -3.46 -4.52
N GLN A 427 -5.96 -3.97 -3.36
CA GLN A 427 -5.50 -3.23 -2.19
C GLN A 427 -4.39 -4.02 -1.49
N ILE A 428 -3.36 -3.33 -0.98
CA ILE A 428 -2.24 -3.91 -0.25
C ILE A 428 -2.06 -3.15 1.06
N TRP A 429 -1.77 -3.86 2.16
CA TRP A 429 -1.39 -3.22 3.42
C TRP A 429 0.01 -2.62 3.28
N ALA A 430 0.08 -1.29 3.31
CA ALA A 430 1.32 -0.58 2.98
C ALA A 430 2.44 -0.81 4.01
N SER A 431 2.10 -0.88 5.29
CA SER A 431 3.03 -1.07 6.40
C SER A 431 2.31 -1.42 7.69
N ASP A 432 2.93 -2.26 8.52
CA ASP A 432 2.49 -2.47 9.90
C ASP A 432 2.73 -1.24 10.80
N ASN A 433 3.48 -0.26 10.31
CA ASN A 433 3.65 1.01 11.00
C ASN A 433 2.43 1.90 10.74
N THR A 434 1.62 2.11 11.77
CA THR A 434 0.40 2.92 11.73
C THR A 434 0.59 4.36 12.22
N ASP A 435 1.84 4.74 12.61
CA ASP A 435 2.16 6.11 12.97
C ASP A 435 1.98 7.05 11.76
N PRO A 436 1.14 8.10 11.85
CA PRO A 436 0.86 8.95 10.70
C PRO A 436 2.09 9.67 10.15
N ILE A 437 3.09 9.96 10.97
CA ILE A 437 4.30 10.67 10.52
C ILE A 437 5.21 9.75 9.72
N GLU A 438 5.34 8.48 10.11
CA GLU A 438 6.01 7.46 9.30
C GLU A 438 5.23 7.17 8.00
N ARG A 439 3.89 7.17 8.09
CA ARG A 439 3.01 6.99 6.93
C ARG A 439 3.14 8.10 5.89
N LEU A 440 3.51 9.33 6.27
CA LEU A 440 3.85 10.38 5.30
C LEU A 440 5.01 9.96 4.41
N ASP A 441 6.06 9.32 4.95
CA ASP A 441 7.18 8.81 4.17
C ASP A 441 6.79 7.57 3.36
N ILE A 442 6.11 6.61 3.99
CA ILE A 442 5.72 5.34 3.38
C ILE A 442 4.72 5.56 2.23
N GLN A 443 3.61 6.25 2.48
CA GLN A 443 2.59 6.54 1.48
C GLN A 443 3.10 7.55 0.44
N GLY A 444 3.90 8.53 0.88
CA GLY A 444 4.57 9.48 0.01
C GLY A 444 5.50 8.79 -0.99
N GLY A 445 6.30 7.82 -0.55
CA GLY A 445 7.16 7.02 -1.40
C GLY A 445 6.37 6.12 -2.35
N LEU A 446 5.36 5.40 -1.86
CA LEU A 446 4.48 4.57 -2.70
C LEU A 446 3.78 5.41 -3.78
N SER A 447 3.39 6.65 -3.45
CA SER A 447 2.65 7.54 -4.36
C SER A 447 3.37 7.87 -5.67
N TYR A 448 4.69 7.66 -5.77
CA TYR A 448 5.41 7.89 -7.01
C TYR A 448 4.98 6.95 -8.13
N LEU A 449 4.58 5.71 -7.80
CA LEU A 449 4.31 4.65 -8.77
C LEU A 449 2.95 3.96 -8.59
N TYR A 450 2.30 4.14 -7.44
CA TYR A 450 1.06 3.45 -7.11
C TYR A 450 -0.02 4.46 -6.69
N PRO A 451 -1.30 4.29 -7.10
CA PRO A 451 -2.39 5.17 -6.69
C PRO A 451 -2.84 4.87 -5.25
N GLN A 452 -3.40 5.88 -4.60
CA GLN A 452 -3.91 5.80 -3.23
C GLN A 452 -5.05 4.79 -3.03
N SER A 453 -5.72 4.38 -4.08
CA SER A 453 -6.70 3.28 -4.07
C SER A 453 -6.10 1.91 -3.75
N THR A 454 -4.76 1.79 -3.84
CA THR A 454 -4.05 0.51 -3.70
C THR A 454 -3.43 0.28 -2.33
N TRP A 455 -3.45 1.24 -1.42
CA TRP A 455 -2.92 1.00 -0.07
C TRP A 455 -3.93 1.20 1.04
N GLY A 456 -3.92 0.25 1.99
CA GLY A 456 -4.64 0.36 3.26
C GLY A 456 -3.98 1.38 4.19
N SER A 457 -4.80 2.22 4.85
CA SER A 457 -4.34 3.24 5.78
C SER A 457 -5.32 3.39 6.93
N HIS A 458 -4.85 3.20 8.17
CA HIS A 458 -5.71 3.11 9.34
C HIS A 458 -5.40 4.18 10.39
N VAL A 459 -6.46 4.67 11.05
CA VAL A 459 -6.35 5.36 12.33
C VAL A 459 -6.05 4.33 13.41
N ALA A 460 -4.91 4.48 14.08
CA ALA A 460 -4.46 3.63 15.18
C ALA A 460 -4.43 4.37 16.51
N SER A 461 -3.96 3.70 17.56
CA SER A 461 -3.83 4.27 18.89
C SER A 461 -2.74 5.36 18.96
N ALA A 462 -2.83 6.25 19.95
CA ALA A 462 -1.75 7.11 20.39
C ALA A 462 -1.53 6.87 21.91
N PRO A 463 -0.27 6.65 22.36
CA PRO A 463 0.95 6.55 21.57
C PRO A 463 0.91 5.41 20.53
N SER A 464 1.62 5.60 19.40
CA SER A 464 1.80 4.55 18.38
C SER A 464 2.53 3.35 18.98
N GLN A 465 2.12 2.14 18.59
CA GLN A 465 2.73 0.91 19.09
C GLN A 465 4.16 0.69 18.55
N GLN A 466 4.47 1.22 17.38
CA GLN A 466 5.76 1.06 16.72
C GLN A 466 6.79 2.13 17.13
N THR A 467 6.36 3.37 17.26
CA THR A 467 7.26 4.52 17.47
C THR A 467 7.15 5.15 18.86
N LEU A 468 6.13 4.80 19.64
CA LEU A 468 5.74 5.43 20.90
C LEU A 468 5.41 6.92 20.75
N ARG A 469 5.25 7.43 19.53
CA ARG A 469 4.89 8.82 19.24
C ARG A 469 3.41 9.04 19.52
N SER A 470 3.11 10.16 20.18
CA SER A 470 1.74 10.66 20.36
C SER A 470 1.45 11.72 19.31
N SER A 471 0.48 11.46 18.45
CA SER A 471 0.01 12.37 17.40
C SER A 471 -1.46 12.71 17.58
N PRO A 472 -1.90 13.89 17.14
CA PRO A 472 -3.32 14.29 17.20
C PRO A 472 -4.22 13.30 16.47
N LEU A 473 -5.46 13.11 16.95
CA LEU A 473 -6.45 12.25 16.26
C LEU A 473 -6.77 12.81 14.87
N SER A 474 -6.80 14.14 14.73
CA SER A 474 -6.94 14.81 13.44
C SER A 474 -5.85 14.41 12.45
N THR A 475 -4.57 14.38 12.84
CA THR A 475 -3.48 13.99 11.95
C THR A 475 -3.50 12.51 11.62
N ARG A 476 -3.81 11.64 12.59
CA ARG A 476 -4.00 10.21 12.32
C ARG A 476 -5.06 9.98 11.23
N PHE A 477 -6.17 10.71 11.32
CA PHE A 477 -7.22 10.67 10.29
C PHE A 477 -6.77 11.31 8.98
N ASN A 478 -6.22 12.54 9.03
CA ASN A 478 -5.91 13.31 7.83
C ASN A 478 -4.91 12.58 6.92
N VAL A 479 -3.93 11.88 7.49
CA VAL A 479 -2.99 11.03 6.73
C VAL A 479 -3.69 9.75 6.25
N ALA A 480 -4.45 9.08 7.11
CA ALA A 480 -5.14 7.83 6.75
C ALA A 480 -6.20 8.03 5.67
N ALA A 481 -6.79 9.22 5.55
CA ALA A 481 -7.78 9.53 4.53
C ALA A 481 -7.22 9.45 3.10
N PHE A 482 -5.90 9.66 2.91
CA PHE A 482 -5.24 9.49 1.60
C PHE A 482 -4.89 8.01 1.34
N GLY A 483 -5.89 7.15 1.41
CA GLY A 483 -5.79 5.71 1.17
C GLY A 483 -7.13 5.02 1.38
N CYS A 484 -7.11 3.67 1.41
CA CYS A 484 -8.26 2.85 1.79
C CYS A 484 -8.39 2.90 3.32
N PHE A 485 -9.35 3.68 3.78
CA PHE A 485 -9.44 4.10 5.17
C PHE A 485 -10.02 3.03 6.10
N GLY A 486 -9.39 2.87 7.27
CA GLY A 486 -9.88 2.01 8.35
C GLY A 486 -9.47 2.47 9.74
N CYS A 487 -9.85 1.69 10.74
CA CYS A 487 -9.53 1.88 12.15
C CYS A 487 -8.90 0.62 12.73
N GLU A 488 -7.81 0.76 13.47
CA GLU A 488 -7.09 -0.35 14.08
C GLU A 488 -6.67 0.01 15.51
N LEU A 489 -7.65 0.12 16.40
CA LEU A 489 -7.44 0.48 17.82
C LEU A 489 -8.56 -0.05 18.71
N ASP A 490 -8.30 -0.16 20.02
CA ASP A 490 -9.38 -0.49 20.97
C ASP A 490 -10.26 0.74 21.24
N LEU A 491 -11.36 0.82 20.55
CA LEU A 491 -12.35 1.91 20.61
C LEU A 491 -12.93 2.18 22.01
N LYS A 492 -12.69 1.29 22.99
CA LYS A 492 -13.17 1.51 24.36
C LYS A 492 -12.41 2.62 25.09
N TYR A 493 -11.14 2.84 24.70
CA TYR A 493 -10.27 3.82 25.36
C TYR A 493 -10.45 5.25 24.84
N LEU A 494 -11.16 5.43 23.72
CA LEU A 494 -11.48 6.77 23.24
C LEU A 494 -12.41 7.49 24.22
N SER A 495 -12.11 8.75 24.50
CA SER A 495 -13.01 9.67 25.22
C SER A 495 -14.31 9.89 24.45
N ARG A 496 -15.29 10.56 25.08
CA ARG A 496 -16.54 10.92 24.38
C ARG A 496 -16.27 11.86 23.20
N ALA A 497 -15.42 12.86 23.39
CA ALA A 497 -15.05 13.81 22.36
C ALA A 497 -14.33 13.14 21.20
N GLU A 498 -13.34 12.29 21.47
CA GLU A 498 -12.62 11.52 20.42
C GLU A 498 -13.53 10.59 19.63
N ARG A 499 -14.52 9.96 20.28
CA ARG A 499 -15.52 9.15 19.56
C ARG A 499 -16.39 9.98 18.63
N GLN A 500 -16.82 11.17 19.07
CA GLN A 500 -17.59 12.08 18.24
C GLN A 500 -16.76 12.59 17.06
N GLU A 501 -15.51 12.98 17.31
CA GLU A 501 -14.58 13.40 16.27
C GLU A 501 -14.36 12.30 15.24
N LEU A 502 -14.05 11.06 15.66
CA LEU A 502 -13.85 9.93 14.75
C LEU A 502 -15.14 9.61 13.95
N CYS A 503 -16.32 9.76 14.55
CA CYS A 503 -17.59 9.62 13.85
C CYS A 503 -17.73 10.66 12.72
N HIS A 504 -17.42 11.94 13.01
CA HIS A 504 -17.43 13.01 12.00
C HIS A 504 -16.36 12.78 10.92
N GLN A 505 -15.17 12.31 11.30
CA GLN A 505 -14.10 11.97 10.37
C GLN A 505 -14.50 10.84 9.41
N ILE A 506 -15.13 9.79 9.92
CA ILE A 506 -15.67 8.69 9.09
C ILE A 506 -16.77 9.20 8.15
N ALA A 507 -17.67 10.06 8.63
CA ALA A 507 -18.71 10.64 7.79
C ALA A 507 -18.12 11.53 6.69
N TYR A 508 -17.12 12.36 7.02
CA TYR A 508 -16.37 13.17 6.06
C TYR A 508 -15.67 12.30 5.00
N TYR A 509 -14.95 11.26 5.42
CA TYR A 509 -14.32 10.33 4.49
C TYR A 509 -15.35 9.69 3.54
N LYS A 510 -16.47 9.21 4.06
CA LYS A 510 -17.53 8.60 3.23
C LYS A 510 -18.10 9.57 2.20
N LYS A 511 -18.28 10.84 2.56
CA LYS A 511 -18.75 11.90 1.64
C LYS A 511 -17.76 12.10 0.49
N HIS A 512 -16.46 12.02 0.76
CA HIS A 512 -15.39 12.34 -0.16
C HIS A 512 -14.59 11.11 -0.62
N ARG A 513 -15.04 9.90 -0.31
CA ARG A 513 -14.28 8.64 -0.46
C ARG A 513 -13.78 8.41 -1.88
N LEU A 514 -14.60 8.67 -2.90
CA LEU A 514 -14.17 8.51 -4.30
C LEU A 514 -13.05 9.48 -4.67
N THR A 515 -13.12 10.72 -4.19
CA THR A 515 -12.05 11.70 -4.38
C THR A 515 -10.75 11.24 -3.69
N PHE A 516 -10.84 10.74 -2.44
CA PHE A 516 -9.67 10.22 -1.74
C PHE A 516 -9.08 8.96 -2.38
N GLN A 517 -9.90 8.04 -2.87
CA GLN A 517 -9.42 6.75 -3.39
C GLN A 517 -9.02 6.83 -4.87
N TYR A 518 -9.71 7.62 -5.69
CA TYR A 518 -9.54 7.60 -7.15
C TYR A 518 -9.25 8.98 -7.77
N GLY A 519 -9.34 10.06 -6.99
CA GLY A 519 -8.96 11.38 -7.47
C GLY A 519 -7.47 11.42 -7.84
N GLN A 520 -7.13 12.26 -8.83
CA GLN A 520 -5.75 12.44 -9.24
C GLN A 520 -4.91 12.93 -8.06
N PHE A 521 -3.89 12.15 -7.68
CA PHE A 521 -2.98 12.48 -6.58
C PHE A 521 -1.84 13.36 -7.08
N SER A 522 -1.51 14.39 -6.31
CA SER A 522 -0.28 15.17 -6.48
C SER A 522 0.30 15.53 -5.12
N ARG A 523 1.60 15.76 -5.09
CA ARG A 523 2.35 16.14 -3.89
C ARG A 523 3.15 17.40 -4.18
N ARG A 524 3.33 18.23 -3.16
CA ARG A 524 4.21 19.40 -3.18
C ARG A 524 4.85 19.60 -1.83
N GLU A 525 6.02 20.19 -1.81
CA GLU A 525 6.60 20.69 -0.58
C GLU A 525 5.79 21.88 -0.08
N GLY A 526 5.66 22.00 1.23
CA GLY A 526 5.10 23.21 1.84
C GLY A 526 6.10 24.36 1.83
N THR A 527 5.63 25.54 2.20
CA THR A 527 6.47 26.77 2.23
C THR A 527 7.56 26.75 3.28
N ARG A 528 7.50 25.85 4.25
CA ARG A 528 8.48 25.69 5.32
C ARG A 528 9.08 24.29 5.31
N ALA A 529 10.34 24.18 5.70
CA ALA A 529 11.00 22.90 5.89
C ALA A 529 10.18 22.00 6.84
N GLY A 530 10.03 20.73 6.50
CA GLY A 530 9.25 19.77 7.26
C GLY A 530 7.74 19.90 7.11
N THR A 531 7.27 20.68 6.13
CA THR A 531 5.86 20.73 5.74
C THR A 531 5.67 20.19 4.32
N GLU A 532 4.56 19.52 4.08
CA GLU A 532 4.19 18.99 2.77
C GLU A 532 2.69 19.08 2.53
N VAL A 533 2.31 19.14 1.28
CA VAL A 533 0.92 19.21 0.83
C VAL A 533 0.63 18.06 -0.13
N TRP A 534 -0.39 17.28 0.18
CA TRP A 534 -0.95 16.28 -0.72
C TRP A 534 -2.30 16.78 -1.24
N GLN A 535 -2.53 16.61 -2.51
CA GLN A 535 -3.81 16.93 -3.13
C GLN A 535 -4.37 15.70 -3.85
N VAL A 536 -5.67 15.49 -3.72
CA VAL A 536 -6.44 14.50 -4.51
C VAL A 536 -7.60 15.18 -5.22
N GLY A 537 -7.83 14.81 -6.46
CA GLY A 537 -8.83 15.44 -7.32
C GLY A 537 -8.31 16.67 -8.07
N GLU A 538 -9.07 17.07 -9.06
CA GLU A 538 -8.83 18.24 -9.94
C GLU A 538 -10.17 18.66 -10.58
N GLY A 539 -10.17 19.76 -11.32
CA GLY A 539 -11.38 20.29 -11.94
C GLY A 539 -12.36 20.87 -10.93
N ASP A 540 -13.56 20.32 -10.87
CA ASP A 540 -14.66 20.82 -10.04
C ASP A 540 -14.46 20.57 -8.53
N LYS A 541 -13.64 19.59 -8.18
CA LYS A 541 -13.44 19.20 -6.78
C LYS A 541 -12.07 18.64 -6.49
N CYS A 542 -11.39 19.20 -5.49
CA CYS A 542 -10.19 18.60 -4.91
C CYS A 542 -10.13 18.76 -3.39
N ILE A 543 -9.26 17.96 -2.76
CA ILE A 543 -8.98 18.01 -1.33
C ILE A 543 -7.47 18.11 -1.13
N CYS A 544 -7.04 19.09 -0.38
CA CYS A 544 -5.65 19.29 0.01
C CYS A 544 -5.44 18.94 1.47
N GLY A 545 -4.41 18.14 1.76
CA GLY A 545 -3.92 17.89 3.12
C GLY A 545 -2.63 18.68 3.33
N TYR A 546 -2.59 19.54 4.33
CA TYR A 546 -1.38 20.18 4.82
C TYR A 546 -0.85 19.43 6.03
N PHE A 547 0.41 19.00 5.98
CA PHE A 547 1.05 18.20 7.02
C PHE A 547 2.31 18.87 7.53
N GLN A 548 2.50 18.87 8.86
CA GLN A 548 3.63 19.46 9.56
C GLN A 548 4.29 18.43 10.46
N ARG A 549 5.60 18.19 10.27
CA ARG A 549 6.35 17.21 11.08
C ARG A 549 6.82 17.79 12.40
N GLY A 550 7.11 19.06 12.45
CA GLY A 550 7.55 19.77 13.66
C GLY A 550 7.11 21.23 13.64
N TYR A 551 6.93 21.80 14.82
CA TYR A 551 6.55 23.18 14.99
C TYR A 551 7.79 24.07 15.16
N ASN A 552 7.85 25.16 14.42
CA ASN A 552 8.87 26.21 14.60
C ASN A 552 8.24 27.40 15.29
N ALA A 553 8.89 27.93 16.32
CA ALA A 553 8.42 29.14 17.01
C ALA A 553 8.34 30.33 16.02
N ALA A 554 7.28 31.11 16.16
CA ALA A 554 6.99 32.26 15.29
C ALA A 554 7.05 31.94 13.79
N PRO A 555 6.29 30.95 13.30
CA PRO A 555 6.33 30.54 11.91
C PRO A 555 5.86 31.67 11.00
N ALA A 556 6.49 31.83 9.84
CA ALA A 556 5.94 32.66 8.76
C ALA A 556 4.58 32.13 8.30
N GLY A 557 3.80 32.94 7.62
CA GLY A 557 2.51 32.49 7.07
C GLY A 557 2.69 31.32 6.10
N ASP A 558 1.85 30.32 6.22
CA ASP A 558 1.84 29.17 5.31
C ASP A 558 1.05 29.49 4.04
N ILE A 559 1.54 29.01 2.91
CA ILE A 559 0.83 29.04 1.63
C ILE A 559 0.44 27.61 1.27
N LEU A 560 -0.82 27.40 0.95
CA LEU A 560 -1.34 26.13 0.41
C LEU A 560 -1.22 26.17 -1.11
N PRO A 561 -0.31 25.39 -1.72
CA PRO A 561 -0.28 25.24 -3.17
C PRO A 561 -1.46 24.41 -3.65
N VAL A 562 -2.20 24.91 -4.62
CA VAL A 562 -3.33 24.25 -5.26
C VAL A 562 -3.07 24.15 -6.75
N ALA A 563 -3.52 23.07 -7.40
CA ALA A 563 -3.37 22.90 -8.83
C ALA A 563 -4.57 22.21 -9.48
N GLY A 564 -4.65 22.30 -10.82
CA GLY A 564 -5.63 21.55 -11.61
C GLY A 564 -7.06 22.08 -11.54
N LEU A 565 -7.26 23.35 -11.16
CA LEU A 565 -8.57 24.02 -11.17
C LEU A 565 -8.84 24.67 -12.53
N GLU A 566 -10.12 24.84 -12.86
CA GLU A 566 -10.56 25.65 -14.00
C GLU A 566 -10.32 27.13 -13.71
N LYS A 567 -9.47 27.80 -14.51
CA LYS A 567 -8.98 29.16 -14.26
C LYS A 567 -10.08 30.19 -13.99
N ASN A 568 -11.14 30.13 -14.77
CA ASN A 568 -12.22 31.14 -14.72
C ASN A 568 -13.38 30.76 -13.80
N ALA A 569 -13.44 29.54 -13.33
CA ALA A 569 -14.50 29.08 -12.43
C ALA A 569 -14.30 29.64 -11.01
N LEU A 570 -15.39 29.81 -10.29
CA LEU A 570 -15.40 30.26 -8.91
C LEU A 570 -15.43 29.05 -7.97
N TYR A 571 -14.61 29.06 -6.94
CA TYR A 571 -14.50 27.98 -5.97
C TYR A 571 -14.68 28.47 -4.54
N THR A 572 -15.20 27.59 -3.71
CA THR A 572 -15.08 27.68 -2.25
C THR A 572 -13.97 26.76 -1.77
N LEU A 573 -12.96 27.33 -1.11
CA LEU A 573 -11.99 26.59 -0.29
C LEU A 573 -12.44 26.67 1.16
N ALA A 574 -12.60 25.52 1.81
CA ALA A 574 -13.00 25.45 3.21
C ALA A 574 -12.13 24.45 3.97
N ALA A 575 -11.59 24.88 5.12
CA ALA A 575 -10.92 23.98 6.03
C ALA A 575 -11.92 22.98 6.63
N LYS A 576 -11.49 21.73 6.81
CA LYS A 576 -12.24 20.76 7.60
C LYS A 576 -12.07 21.11 9.07
N GLU A 577 -13.17 21.42 9.74
CA GLU A 577 -13.17 21.61 11.18
C GLU A 577 -12.62 20.38 11.92
N GLN A 578 -11.77 20.62 12.90
CA GLN A 578 -11.20 19.58 13.75
C GLN A 578 -11.20 20.02 15.22
N ASN A 579 -11.28 19.06 16.14
CA ASN A 579 -11.31 19.34 17.56
C ASN A 579 -9.91 19.67 18.08
N VAL A 580 -9.83 20.69 18.91
CA VAL A 580 -8.67 21.03 19.72
C VAL A 580 -8.98 20.65 21.16
N TYR A 581 -8.15 19.82 21.75
CA TYR A 581 -8.33 19.38 23.13
C TYR A 581 -7.64 20.35 24.10
N LEU A 582 -8.25 20.58 25.25
CA LEU A 582 -7.67 21.47 26.28
C LEU A 582 -6.27 21.02 26.70
N ARG A 583 -6.04 19.71 26.74
CA ARG A 583 -4.71 19.10 27.01
C ARG A 583 -3.61 19.53 26.04
N SER A 584 -3.96 19.94 24.83
CA SER A 584 -3.00 20.42 23.83
C SER A 584 -2.36 21.75 24.21
N PHE A 585 -2.97 22.52 25.09
CA PHE A 585 -2.44 23.76 25.59
C PHE A 585 -1.52 23.61 26.82
N GLY A 586 -1.44 22.40 27.40
CA GLY A 586 -0.59 22.12 28.55
C GLY A 586 -0.79 23.08 29.72
N GLU A 587 0.30 23.62 30.25
CA GLU A 587 0.28 24.58 31.35
C GLU A 587 -0.36 25.93 30.99
N LEU A 588 -0.42 26.29 29.70
CA LEU A 588 -1.03 27.52 29.23
C LEU A 588 -2.52 27.64 29.62
N ILE A 589 -3.19 26.50 29.81
CA ILE A 589 -4.59 26.46 30.25
C ILE A 589 -4.82 27.17 31.56
N LYS A 590 -3.81 27.28 32.45
CA LYS A 590 -3.88 27.98 33.70
C LYS A 590 -4.13 29.51 33.54
N HIS A 591 -3.74 30.02 32.38
CA HIS A 591 -3.93 31.45 32.05
C HIS A 591 -5.26 31.72 31.32
N LEU A 592 -5.89 30.69 30.80
CA LEU A 592 -7.17 30.80 30.10
C LEU A 592 -8.38 30.62 31.02
N LEU A 593 -8.21 29.99 32.18
CA LEU A 593 -9.26 29.75 33.16
C LEU A 593 -9.11 30.63 34.37
N PRO A 594 -10.22 31.09 35.00
CA PRO A 594 -10.18 31.95 36.17
C PRO A 594 -9.70 31.24 37.44
N PHE A 595 -9.39 29.96 37.39
CA PHE A 595 -8.89 29.14 38.49
C PHE A 595 -7.84 28.15 37.99
N SER A 596 -6.89 27.85 38.87
CA SER A 596 -5.81 26.90 38.53
C SER A 596 -6.33 25.45 38.55
N LEU A 597 -6.34 24.81 37.41
CA LEU A 597 -6.60 23.37 37.28
C LEU A 597 -5.29 22.61 37.05
N ASN A 598 -5.14 21.47 37.73
CA ASN A 598 -4.07 20.57 37.42
C ASN A 598 -4.35 19.88 36.07
N PRO A 599 -3.51 20.08 35.02
CA PRO A 599 -3.73 19.50 33.68
C PRO A 599 -3.80 17.96 33.68
N GLU A 600 -3.25 17.32 34.71
CA GLU A 600 -3.31 15.84 34.86
C GLU A 600 -4.44 15.38 35.81
N GLY A 601 -5.17 16.32 36.41
CA GLY A 601 -6.21 16.01 37.39
C GLY A 601 -7.49 15.46 36.76
N PHE A 602 -8.30 14.77 37.59
CA PHE A 602 -9.58 14.19 37.17
C PHE A 602 -10.56 15.26 36.60
N ILE A 603 -10.63 16.43 37.26
CA ILE A 603 -11.51 17.52 36.84
C ILE A 603 -11.12 18.04 35.47
N PHE A 604 -9.81 18.19 35.22
CA PHE A 604 -9.31 18.65 33.94
C PHE A 604 -9.63 17.62 32.82
N ARG A 605 -9.39 16.33 33.08
CA ARG A 605 -9.70 15.24 32.11
C ARG A 605 -11.20 15.20 31.78
N THR A 606 -12.05 15.47 32.75
CA THR A 606 -13.50 15.57 32.54
C THR A 606 -13.85 16.80 31.69
N ALA A 607 -13.28 17.94 31.97
CA ALA A 607 -13.46 19.15 31.17
C ALA A 607 -12.96 18.97 29.73
N ASP A 608 -11.77 18.38 29.53
CA ASP A 608 -11.19 18.06 28.21
C ASP A 608 -12.09 17.13 27.37
N SER A 609 -12.87 16.27 28.05
CA SER A 609 -13.82 15.37 27.37
C SER A 609 -15.16 16.02 27.00
N LEU A 610 -15.46 17.22 27.54
CA LEU A 610 -16.74 17.92 27.40
C LEU A 610 -16.62 19.23 26.62
N VAL A 611 -15.46 19.89 26.67
CA VAL A 611 -15.22 21.17 26.00
C VAL A 611 -14.61 20.90 24.64
N ASN A 612 -15.33 21.26 23.59
CA ASN A 612 -14.84 21.19 22.22
C ASN A 612 -14.46 22.61 21.77
N LEU A 613 -13.16 22.84 21.63
CA LEU A 613 -12.65 23.95 20.84
C LEU A 613 -12.52 23.46 19.39
N VAL A 614 -12.68 24.38 18.46
CA VAL A 614 -12.60 24.08 17.01
C VAL A 614 -11.43 24.82 16.41
N ASP A 615 -10.71 24.16 15.54
CA ASP A 615 -9.61 24.68 14.74
C ASP A 615 -9.95 24.51 13.26
N GLY A 616 -9.44 25.41 12.41
CA GLY A 616 -9.52 25.27 10.97
C GLY A 616 -10.91 25.60 10.39
N ALA A 617 -11.63 26.53 10.98
CA ALA A 617 -12.93 27.00 10.44
C ALA A 617 -12.80 28.00 9.28
N GLU A 618 -11.59 28.24 8.76
CA GLU A 618 -11.32 29.22 7.70
C GLU A 618 -11.99 28.83 6.36
N LYS A 619 -12.50 29.85 5.67
CA LYS A 619 -13.19 29.69 4.40
C LYS A 619 -12.88 30.86 3.45
N TYR A 620 -12.57 30.52 2.21
CA TYR A 620 -12.28 31.49 1.14
C TYR A 620 -13.13 31.22 -0.09
N THR A 621 -13.44 32.29 -0.83
CA THR A 621 -14.09 32.19 -2.15
C THR A 621 -13.26 32.98 -3.16
N ALA A 622 -12.78 32.32 -4.20
CA ALA A 622 -11.99 32.94 -5.25
C ALA A 622 -12.06 32.16 -6.56
N ARG A 623 -11.57 32.77 -7.64
CA ARG A 623 -11.41 32.10 -8.92
C ARG A 623 -10.30 31.07 -8.86
N GLY A 624 -10.39 30.06 -9.74
CA GLY A 624 -9.39 28.99 -9.81
C GLY A 624 -7.98 29.47 -10.11
N ASP A 625 -7.82 30.47 -11.00
CA ASP A 625 -6.52 31.05 -11.28
C ASP A 625 -5.88 31.70 -10.03
N MET A 626 -6.67 32.41 -9.21
CA MET A 626 -6.19 33.02 -7.98
C MET A 626 -5.81 31.96 -6.93
N LEU A 627 -6.62 30.91 -6.77
CA LEU A 627 -6.32 29.82 -5.83
C LEU A 627 -5.03 29.07 -6.23
N MET A 628 -4.77 28.91 -7.53
CA MET A 628 -3.58 28.23 -8.06
C MET A 628 -2.28 29.04 -7.89
N GLU A 629 -2.35 30.36 -7.69
CA GLU A 629 -1.17 31.16 -7.28
C GLU A 629 -0.74 30.88 -5.82
N GLY A 630 -1.58 30.20 -5.06
CA GLY A 630 -1.38 29.82 -3.66
C GLY A 630 -2.28 30.56 -2.70
N VAL A 631 -2.81 29.84 -1.73
CA VAL A 631 -3.71 30.38 -0.72
C VAL A 631 -2.94 30.61 0.57
N ARG A 632 -2.85 31.88 1.02
CA ARG A 632 -2.30 32.18 2.32
C ARG A 632 -3.28 31.71 3.40
N LEU A 633 -2.84 30.75 4.20
CA LEU A 633 -3.62 30.19 5.30
C LEU A 633 -3.59 31.10 6.53
N GLU A 634 -4.60 30.94 7.40
CA GLU A 634 -4.64 31.57 8.70
C GLU A 634 -3.37 31.24 9.52
N ASN A 635 -3.01 32.13 10.41
CA ASN A 635 -1.81 31.98 11.23
C ASN A 635 -1.96 30.80 12.20
N GLN A 636 -0.83 30.21 12.56
CA GLN A 636 -0.80 29.22 13.62
C GLN A 636 -0.83 29.90 15.00
N PHE A 637 -1.42 29.21 15.99
CA PHE A 637 -1.51 29.69 17.37
C PHE A 637 -0.12 29.87 17.99
N LEU A 638 0.14 31.05 18.54
CA LEU A 638 1.43 31.43 19.11
C LEU A 638 1.39 31.59 20.65
N GLY A 639 0.45 30.94 21.31
CA GLY A 639 0.26 31.03 22.76
C GLY A 639 -0.73 32.09 23.22
N THR A 640 -1.20 32.96 22.33
CA THR A 640 -2.20 34.04 22.62
C THR A 640 -3.15 34.18 21.42
N GLY A 641 -4.29 34.83 21.64
CA GLY A 641 -5.18 35.25 20.57
C GLY A 641 -5.94 34.09 19.90
N TYR A 642 -6.39 33.12 20.70
CA TYR A 642 -7.18 32.01 20.15
C TYR A 642 -8.51 32.50 19.56
N HIS A 643 -8.83 32.03 18.37
CA HIS A 643 -10.13 32.14 17.69
C HIS A 643 -10.35 30.94 16.77
N PRO A 644 -11.58 30.63 16.34
CA PRO A 644 -11.86 29.39 15.59
C PRO A 644 -11.13 29.24 14.25
N ASN A 645 -10.75 30.35 13.61
CA ASN A 645 -10.01 30.27 12.33
C ASN A 645 -8.52 30.03 12.53
N ILE A 646 -7.95 30.34 13.72
CA ILE A 646 -6.53 30.14 13.98
C ILE A 646 -6.21 28.65 13.99
N ARG A 647 -5.08 28.26 13.41
CA ARG A 647 -4.68 26.86 13.33
C ARG A 647 -3.86 26.47 14.56
N VAL A 648 -4.31 25.45 15.30
CA VAL A 648 -3.63 24.92 16.49
C VAL A 648 -2.98 23.59 16.11
N LEU A 649 -1.85 23.62 15.41
CA LEU A 649 -1.21 22.44 14.87
C LEU A 649 -0.20 21.79 15.83
N GLY A 650 0.75 22.56 16.35
CA GLY A 650 1.85 22.00 17.14
C GLY A 650 2.73 21.01 16.36
N ASP A 651 3.48 20.19 17.06
CA ASP A 651 4.21 19.08 16.44
C ASP A 651 3.22 18.05 15.89
N PHE A 652 3.56 17.50 14.71
CA PHE A 652 2.75 16.49 14.02
C PHE A 652 1.33 16.94 13.64
N GLY A 653 1.12 18.27 13.49
CA GLY A 653 -0.17 18.84 13.16
C GLY A 653 -0.51 18.74 11.68
N SER A 654 -1.79 18.83 11.35
CA SER A 654 -2.27 18.83 9.96
C SER A 654 -3.66 19.45 9.84
N ASN A 655 -3.99 19.93 8.63
CA ASN A 655 -5.34 20.35 8.26
C ASN A 655 -5.74 19.72 6.91
N LEU A 656 -7.05 19.55 6.69
CA LEU A 656 -7.63 19.23 5.38
C LEU A 656 -8.43 20.44 4.86
N TYR A 657 -8.33 20.68 3.56
CA TYR A 657 -9.06 21.73 2.85
C TYR A 657 -9.83 21.11 1.68
N SER A 658 -11.14 21.26 1.67
CA SER A 658 -11.96 20.93 0.49
C SER A 658 -12.07 22.15 -0.40
N ILE A 659 -11.92 21.94 -1.71
CA ILE A 659 -12.05 22.97 -2.74
C ILE A 659 -13.11 22.46 -3.69
N GLU A 660 -14.24 23.16 -3.76
CA GLU A 660 -15.39 22.76 -4.57
C GLU A 660 -15.84 23.95 -5.44
N GLN A 661 -16.06 23.66 -6.71
CA GLN A 661 -16.56 24.66 -7.67
C GLN A 661 -17.97 25.10 -7.25
N ILE A 662 -18.22 26.39 -7.29
CA ILE A 662 -19.56 26.96 -7.08
C ILE A 662 -20.28 26.84 -8.42
N GLU A 663 -21.38 26.08 -8.45
CA GLU A 663 -22.27 26.06 -9.62
C GLU A 663 -22.78 27.48 -9.85
N GLY A 664 -22.53 28.04 -11.05
CA GLY A 664 -23.09 29.33 -11.44
C GLY A 664 -24.61 29.23 -11.51
N GLU A 665 -25.31 30.23 -10.94
CA GLU A 665 -26.73 30.40 -11.15
C GLU A 665 -27.09 30.64 -12.64
#